data_9634289cf36702f9f1034ffc4c097d7d
#
_entry.id   9634289cf36702f9f1034ffc4c097d7d
#
_cell.length_a   1.000
_cell.length_b   1.000
_cell.length_c   1.000
_cell.angle_alpha   90.00
_cell.angle_beta   90.00
_cell.angle_gamma   90.00
#
_symmetry.space_group_name_H-M   'P 1'
#
loop_
_entity.id
_entity.type
_entity.pdbx_description
1 polymer ?
#
loop_
_entity_poly.entity_id
_entity_poly.type
_entity_poly.pdbx_seq_one_letter_code
_entity_poly.pdbx_strand_id
1 'polypeptide(L)'
;MFRRMFTRMSAVGIMLALVLTSVFPQVFASFQPVTKAAAAADPYEQRFMELWEDLHNPDNGYTSPEGIPYHSIETLIVEAPDYGHVTTSEALSYYMWIEAMYGKFTGDFSEFEKAWDITEKYMIPTEQDQPNASMARYDANSPATYAAEWEEPSMYPSELIFGAPVGNDPIHNQLVSAYGTSTIYGMHWLLDVDNWYGYGSRGDGTSRPSYINTFQRGQQESTWETIPQPSWEAMNFGGPNGYLDLFTGDSNYSRQFRYTNAPDADARAVQATYWANEWAKEHGQNISTYVDKATKMGDYLRYAMFDKYFRKIGASSQAGNGYDSAHYLLSWYYAWGGGIGADWAWKIGSSHNHFGYQNPMAAWILANESEFAPKSSNGKADWAQSLDRQLEFYQWLQSAEGAIAGGASNSNNGRYDAWPAGTSTFYGMGYEENPVYHDPGSNTWFGFQAWSMQRVAELYYKTDDVRAKDLLDKWVDWVKSVVQINEDGTFAIPSTIDWSGQPDTWTGKYTGNPDLHVYVIDYGTDLGVTASLANTLLYYSKASGDDEARILAKELLDRMWDLYRDDKGLCAPEARGDYSRFFEQEVYVPAGWKGTMPNGDVIEPGIKFLDIRSKYLDDPDFAKVKAAYDAGEDPVMEYHRYWAQCDIAIANGTYSILFGENADPVKDASIIPGTAVFDKNVDNQGEIVVLMNPNGNKFTGVFNGTTKLVEGEDYLLVDNNVILLKSFLAELDEGTLYLDFGFNAGEIPQLKLVVLDTTGSEDPDPDPDPDPDPDPDPDPDPDPDPD
;
A
#
# COMPACT_ATOMS: atom_id res chain seq x y z
N MET A 1 17.52 37.34 -52.98
CA MET A 1 17.09 37.91 -54.27
C MET A 1 15.64 37.50 -54.49
N PHE A 2 14.78 38.52 -54.57
CA PHE A 2 13.41 38.64 -55.12
C PHE A 2 12.36 37.59 -54.66
N ARG A 3 11.42 37.99 -53.82
CA ARG A 3 10.23 38.90 -53.94
C ARG A 3 9.05 38.22 -54.63
N ARG A 4 7.95 38.07 -53.85
CA ARG A 4 6.58 38.59 -54.07
C ARG A 4 5.87 38.11 -55.36
N MET A 5 4.59 37.81 -55.39
CA MET A 5 3.41 38.64 -55.07
C MET A 5 2.13 37.83 -55.36
N PHE A 6 1.11 37.97 -54.47
CA PHE A 6 -0.28 38.38 -54.81
C PHE A 6 -1.01 37.72 -56.01
N THR A 7 -2.28 37.40 -56.01
CA THR A 7 -3.50 38.07 -55.54
C THR A 7 -4.74 37.24 -55.89
N ARG A 8 -5.72 37.15 -55.02
CA ARG A 8 -7.17 37.52 -55.11
C ARG A 8 -8.15 36.89 -56.12
N MET A 9 -9.33 36.56 -55.47
CA MET A 9 -10.75 36.83 -55.94
C MET A 9 -11.31 35.93 -57.05
N SER A 10 -12.60 35.50 -57.08
CA SER A 10 -13.89 36.00 -56.60
C SER A 10 -14.89 34.85 -56.73
N ALA A 11 -15.77 34.59 -55.81
CA ALA A 11 -17.15 35.00 -55.69
C ALA A 11 -18.12 34.78 -56.89
N VAL A 12 -19.31 34.27 -56.52
CA VAL A 12 -20.64 34.51 -57.24
C VAL A 12 -21.18 33.39 -58.07
N GLY A 13 -22.35 32.93 -57.74
CA GLY A 13 -23.27 32.15 -58.54
C GLY A 13 -24.49 31.66 -57.80
N ILE A 14 -25.45 32.55 -57.50
CA ILE A 14 -26.82 32.41 -57.03
C ILE A 14 -27.73 31.87 -58.14
N MET A 15 -28.75 31.06 -57.79
CA MET A 15 -30.21 31.18 -58.01
C MET A 15 -30.87 29.82 -58.34
N LEU A 16 -31.78 29.45 -57.46
CA LEU A 16 -33.26 29.45 -57.59
C LEU A 16 -33.89 28.45 -58.53
N ALA A 17 -34.63 27.51 -58.06
CA ALA A 17 -35.90 27.07 -58.61
C ALA A 17 -36.86 26.62 -57.53
N LEU A 18 -37.85 27.43 -57.25
CA LEU A 18 -39.11 27.14 -56.56
C LEU A 18 -40.06 26.52 -57.57
N VAL A 19 -40.76 25.41 -57.28
CA VAL A 19 -42.14 25.22 -57.66
C VAL A 19 -42.84 24.34 -56.62
N LEU A 20 -44.00 24.81 -56.19
CA LEU A 20 -45.00 24.29 -55.32
C LEU A 20 -45.59 22.93 -55.73
N THR A 21 -46.03 22.10 -54.77
CA THR A 21 -47.46 21.70 -54.68
C THR A 21 -47.76 21.06 -53.29
N SER A 22 -48.66 21.72 -52.58
CA SER A 22 -49.86 21.35 -51.80
C SER A 22 -49.89 20.12 -50.91
N VAL A 23 -49.99 20.41 -49.58
CA VAL A 23 -50.99 20.07 -48.61
C VAL A 23 -51.24 18.58 -48.33
N PHE A 24 -50.75 18.12 -47.16
CA PHE A 24 -51.48 17.35 -46.15
C PHE A 24 -50.81 17.52 -44.78
N PRO A 25 -51.54 17.83 -43.71
CA PRO A 25 -50.94 17.95 -42.36
C PRO A 25 -50.83 16.56 -41.74
N GLN A 26 -49.64 15.98 -41.73
CA GLN A 26 -49.33 14.91 -40.77
C GLN A 26 -48.67 15.51 -39.52
N VAL A 27 -49.40 15.39 -38.43
CA VAL A 27 -48.91 15.67 -37.09
C VAL A 27 -47.83 14.66 -36.79
N PHE A 28 -46.58 14.98 -37.11
CA PHE A 28 -45.44 14.31 -36.47
C PHE A 28 -45.18 15.05 -35.16
N ALA A 29 -45.61 14.44 -34.07
CA ALA A 29 -45.07 14.77 -32.76
C ALA A 29 -43.55 14.62 -32.82
N SER A 30 -42.80 15.73 -32.85
CA SER A 30 -41.38 15.71 -32.69
C SER A 30 -41.07 15.24 -31.27
N PHE A 31 -40.73 13.97 -31.16
CA PHE A 31 -39.94 13.50 -30.03
C PHE A 31 -38.57 14.24 -30.13
N GLN A 32 -38.46 15.36 -29.47
CA GLN A 32 -37.15 15.86 -29.10
C GLN A 32 -36.55 14.82 -28.12
N PRO A 33 -35.37 14.27 -28.36
CA PRO A 33 -34.67 13.57 -27.32
C PRO A 33 -34.53 14.57 -26.17
N VAL A 34 -35.06 14.23 -25.03
CA VAL A 34 -34.72 14.92 -23.78
C VAL A 34 -33.22 14.66 -23.66
N THR A 35 -32.41 15.63 -24.02
CA THR A 35 -31.02 15.65 -23.58
C THR A 35 -31.11 15.69 -22.08
N LYS A 36 -30.79 14.54 -21.45
CA LYS A 36 -30.52 14.47 -20.03
C LYS A 36 -29.52 15.60 -19.80
N ALA A 37 -29.88 16.61 -19.03
CA ALA A 37 -28.92 17.61 -18.60
C ALA A 37 -27.72 16.80 -18.06
N ALA A 38 -26.53 17.08 -18.59
CA ALA A 38 -25.35 16.47 -18.02
C ALA A 38 -25.42 16.73 -16.51
N ALA A 39 -25.46 15.66 -15.72
CA ALA A 39 -25.36 15.78 -14.28
C ALA A 39 -24.11 16.64 -14.01
N ALA A 40 -24.19 17.57 -13.07
CA ALA A 40 -23.01 18.32 -12.66
C ALA A 40 -21.94 17.27 -12.31
N ALA A 41 -20.71 17.44 -12.82
CA ALA A 41 -19.63 16.52 -12.48
C ALA A 41 -19.45 16.48 -10.97
N ASP A 42 -19.21 15.29 -10.42
CA ASP A 42 -18.91 15.12 -9.00
C ASP A 42 -17.70 16.00 -8.63
N PRO A 43 -17.78 16.84 -7.60
CA PRO A 43 -16.69 17.77 -7.30
C PRO A 43 -15.37 17.08 -6.93
N TYR A 44 -15.41 15.85 -6.40
CA TYR A 44 -14.20 15.11 -6.04
C TYR A 44 -13.59 14.42 -7.27
N GLU A 45 -14.40 13.96 -8.23
CA GLU A 45 -13.92 13.53 -9.55
C GLU A 45 -13.25 14.69 -10.27
N GLN A 46 -13.86 15.89 -10.21
CA GLN A 46 -13.29 17.09 -10.81
C GLN A 46 -11.94 17.44 -10.17
N ARG A 47 -11.82 17.42 -8.83
CA ARG A 47 -10.54 17.65 -8.13
C ARG A 47 -9.47 16.64 -8.52
N PHE A 48 -9.86 15.36 -8.67
CA PHE A 48 -8.94 14.33 -9.19
C PHE A 48 -8.44 14.68 -10.60
N MET A 49 -9.33 15.04 -11.50
CA MET A 49 -8.98 15.38 -12.87
C MET A 49 -8.09 16.64 -12.94
N GLU A 50 -8.38 17.67 -12.16
CA GLU A 50 -7.55 18.89 -12.08
C GLU A 50 -6.13 18.56 -11.60
N LEU A 51 -5.96 17.74 -10.55
CA LEU A 51 -4.65 17.32 -10.08
C LEU A 51 -3.93 16.40 -11.08
N TRP A 52 -4.65 15.53 -11.76
CA TRP A 52 -4.09 14.71 -12.83
C TRP A 52 -3.56 15.60 -13.98
N GLU A 53 -4.31 16.64 -14.36
CA GLU A 53 -3.88 17.62 -15.36
C GLU A 53 -2.64 18.39 -14.90
N ASP A 54 -2.58 18.80 -13.62
CA ASP A 54 -1.40 19.48 -13.05
C ASP A 54 -0.14 18.62 -13.11
N LEU A 55 -0.26 17.34 -12.75
CA LEU A 55 0.85 16.37 -12.79
C LEU A 55 1.35 16.10 -14.22
N HIS A 56 0.46 16.21 -15.22
CA HIS A 56 0.78 15.99 -16.64
C HIS A 56 1.13 17.28 -17.40
N ASN A 57 0.96 18.44 -16.77
CA ASN A 57 1.34 19.70 -17.38
C ASN A 57 2.88 19.84 -17.40
N PRO A 58 3.53 19.83 -18.59
CA PRO A 58 4.99 19.90 -18.67
C PRO A 58 5.57 21.20 -18.09
N ASP A 59 4.78 22.26 -18.02
CA ASP A 59 5.23 23.54 -17.45
C ASP A 59 5.33 23.48 -15.91
N ASN A 60 4.70 22.53 -15.26
CA ASN A 60 4.77 22.32 -13.80
C ASN A 60 6.03 21.57 -13.36
N GLY A 61 6.65 20.79 -14.25
CA GLY A 61 7.96 20.20 -14.00
C GLY A 61 7.98 18.91 -13.18
N TYR A 62 6.88 18.19 -13.09
CA TYR A 62 6.79 16.93 -12.31
C TYR A 62 7.55 15.76 -12.94
N THR A 63 7.78 15.78 -14.26
CA THR A 63 8.39 14.67 -14.97
C THR A 63 9.56 15.11 -15.85
N SER A 64 10.50 14.20 -16.02
CA SER A 64 11.59 14.38 -16.99
C SER A 64 11.09 14.34 -18.44
N PRO A 65 11.91 14.76 -19.42
CA PRO A 65 11.57 14.60 -20.84
C PRO A 65 11.29 13.14 -21.27
N GLU A 66 11.80 12.17 -20.53
CA GLU A 66 11.56 10.74 -20.73
C GLU A 66 10.22 10.29 -20.14
N GLY A 67 9.54 11.15 -19.37
CA GLY A 67 8.29 10.87 -18.66
C GLY A 67 8.48 10.19 -17.30
N ILE A 68 9.70 10.22 -16.74
CA ILE A 68 9.99 9.67 -15.41
C ILE A 68 9.59 10.72 -14.38
N PRO A 69 8.72 10.39 -13.40
CA PRO A 69 8.38 11.34 -12.34
C PRO A 69 9.60 11.63 -11.45
N TYR A 70 9.79 12.87 -11.09
CA TYR A 70 10.73 13.30 -10.08
C TYR A 70 10.18 13.05 -8.68
N HIS A 71 11.01 13.09 -7.64
CA HIS A 71 10.54 13.05 -6.27
C HIS A 71 9.77 14.33 -5.90
N SER A 72 10.31 15.47 -6.28
CA SER A 72 9.70 16.80 -6.11
C SER A 72 10.04 17.68 -7.29
N ILE A 73 9.19 18.68 -7.57
CA ILE A 73 9.49 19.76 -8.51
C ILE A 73 10.70 20.56 -8.01
N GLU A 74 10.74 20.83 -6.71
CA GLU A 74 11.80 21.58 -6.06
C GLU A 74 13.04 20.71 -5.95
N THR A 75 14.15 21.23 -6.45
CA THR A 75 15.42 20.51 -6.50
C THR A 75 16.15 20.49 -5.16
N LEU A 76 16.04 21.56 -4.36
CA LEU A 76 16.64 21.64 -3.04
C LEU A 76 15.71 21.03 -2.01
N ILE A 77 15.77 19.71 -1.89
CA ILE A 77 15.07 18.93 -0.86
C ILE A 77 15.99 17.82 -0.37
N VAL A 78 16.10 17.65 0.94
CA VAL A 78 16.86 16.54 1.55
C VAL A 78 15.91 15.68 2.37
N GLU A 79 15.73 14.48 1.86
CA GLU A 79 14.93 13.41 2.44
C GLU A 79 15.63 12.09 2.08
N ALA A 80 14.94 11.02 1.97
CA ALA A 80 15.36 9.84 1.23
C ALA A 80 14.52 9.76 -0.07
N PRO A 81 14.89 10.45 -1.14
CA PRO A 81 16.18 10.93 -1.66
C PRO A 81 16.64 12.29 -1.14
N ASP A 82 17.91 12.63 -1.45
CA ASP A 82 18.59 13.86 -1.03
C ASP A 82 18.70 14.95 -2.12
N TYR A 83 17.92 14.86 -3.18
CA TYR A 83 17.79 15.83 -4.26
C TYR A 83 16.47 15.60 -5.00
N GLY A 84 15.74 16.67 -5.30
CA GLY A 84 14.36 16.57 -5.79
C GLY A 84 14.18 15.82 -7.11
N HIS A 85 15.19 15.85 -8.00
CA HIS A 85 15.16 15.08 -9.25
C HIS A 85 15.81 13.70 -9.16
N VAL A 86 16.12 13.25 -7.94
CA VAL A 86 16.37 11.83 -7.65
C VAL A 86 15.06 11.20 -7.25
N THR A 87 14.56 10.25 -8.02
CA THR A 87 13.26 9.63 -7.78
C THR A 87 13.36 8.26 -7.13
N THR A 88 12.26 7.81 -6.55
CA THR A 88 12.16 6.52 -5.87
C THR A 88 11.22 5.57 -6.59
N SER A 89 11.33 4.27 -6.32
CA SER A 89 10.34 3.28 -6.75
C SER A 89 8.94 3.58 -6.19
N GLU A 90 8.86 4.27 -5.05
CA GLU A 90 7.61 4.77 -4.49
C GLU A 90 6.90 5.70 -5.48
N ALA A 91 7.57 6.73 -6.00
CA ALA A 91 7.00 7.66 -6.97
C ALA A 91 6.47 6.93 -8.22
N LEU A 92 7.21 5.91 -8.73
CA LEU A 92 6.76 5.11 -9.88
C LEU A 92 5.52 4.26 -9.56
N SER A 93 5.41 3.72 -8.35
CA SER A 93 4.23 2.96 -7.94
C SER A 93 2.99 3.85 -7.78
N TYR A 94 3.15 5.07 -7.30
CA TYR A 94 2.07 6.07 -7.26
C TYR A 94 1.69 6.56 -8.68
N TYR A 95 2.66 6.68 -9.58
CA TYR A 95 2.40 6.96 -10.98
C TYR A 95 1.46 5.91 -11.60
N MET A 96 1.75 4.62 -11.40
CA MET A 96 0.83 3.57 -11.86
C MET A 96 -0.56 3.70 -11.22
N TRP A 97 -0.65 4.10 -9.97
CA TRP A 97 -1.92 4.16 -9.27
C TRP A 97 -2.81 5.31 -9.74
N ILE A 98 -2.23 6.51 -9.91
CA ILE A 98 -3.01 7.64 -10.42
C ILE A 98 -3.51 7.38 -11.85
N GLU A 99 -2.69 6.72 -12.69
CA GLU A 99 -3.09 6.37 -14.05
C GLU A 99 -4.16 5.25 -14.08
N ALA A 100 -4.12 4.32 -13.13
CA ALA A 100 -5.19 3.35 -12.97
C ALA A 100 -6.53 4.04 -12.66
N MET A 101 -6.52 5.04 -11.78
CA MET A 101 -7.71 5.80 -11.43
C MET A 101 -8.18 6.72 -12.56
N TYR A 102 -7.27 7.30 -13.33
CA TYR A 102 -7.61 8.01 -14.56
C TYR A 102 -8.38 7.10 -15.53
N GLY A 103 -7.89 5.86 -15.70
CA GLY A 103 -8.59 4.84 -16.50
C GLY A 103 -10.00 4.52 -15.96
N LYS A 104 -10.21 4.52 -14.63
CA LYS A 104 -11.54 4.33 -14.03
C LYS A 104 -12.53 5.40 -14.48
N PHE A 105 -12.14 6.67 -14.47
CA PHE A 105 -13.01 7.78 -14.82
C PHE A 105 -13.22 7.96 -16.33
N THR A 106 -12.17 7.71 -17.13
CA THR A 106 -12.19 7.98 -18.57
C THR A 106 -12.48 6.77 -19.44
N GLY A 107 -12.24 5.55 -18.95
CA GLY A 107 -12.23 4.32 -19.72
C GLY A 107 -10.98 4.15 -20.61
N ASP A 108 -9.98 5.05 -20.50
CA ASP A 108 -8.72 4.99 -21.23
C ASP A 108 -7.58 4.59 -20.31
N PHE A 109 -7.04 3.38 -20.50
CA PHE A 109 -5.93 2.83 -19.72
C PHE A 109 -4.57 2.98 -20.41
N SER A 110 -4.47 3.74 -21.50
CA SER A 110 -3.21 3.93 -22.24
C SER A 110 -2.13 4.63 -21.39
N GLU A 111 -2.51 5.54 -20.50
CA GLU A 111 -1.56 6.20 -19.60
C GLU A 111 -1.07 5.22 -18.50
N PHE A 112 -1.93 4.34 -17.99
CA PHE A 112 -1.52 3.25 -17.09
C PHE A 112 -0.50 2.30 -17.77
N GLU A 113 -0.74 1.92 -19.03
CA GLU A 113 0.18 1.12 -19.81
C GLU A 113 1.53 1.82 -19.99
N LYS A 114 1.51 3.11 -20.26
CA LYS A 114 2.71 3.95 -20.39
C LYS A 114 3.48 4.07 -19.07
N ALA A 115 2.79 4.23 -17.92
CA ALA A 115 3.41 4.27 -16.59
C ALA A 115 4.17 2.96 -16.30
N TRP A 116 3.59 1.81 -16.63
CA TRP A 116 4.26 0.52 -16.55
C TRP A 116 5.49 0.42 -17.46
N ASP A 117 5.36 0.85 -18.73
CA ASP A 117 6.45 0.78 -19.71
C ASP A 117 7.62 1.68 -19.30
N ILE A 118 7.35 2.85 -18.75
CA ILE A 118 8.36 3.75 -18.17
C ILE A 118 9.05 3.10 -16.98
N THR A 119 8.27 2.54 -16.06
CA THR A 119 8.80 1.85 -14.87
C THR A 119 9.66 0.65 -15.26
N GLU A 120 9.18 -0.21 -16.14
CA GLU A 120 9.94 -1.39 -16.59
C GLU A 120 11.24 -0.99 -17.29
N LYS A 121 11.21 0.10 -18.07
CA LYS A 121 12.37 0.57 -18.82
C LYS A 121 13.44 1.23 -17.95
N TYR A 122 13.04 1.98 -16.90
CA TYR A 122 13.96 2.86 -16.20
C TYR A 122 14.17 2.51 -14.73
N MET A 123 13.20 1.83 -14.09
CA MET A 123 13.29 1.52 -12.65
C MET A 123 13.59 0.04 -12.38
N ILE A 124 13.29 -0.84 -13.33
CA ILE A 124 13.62 -2.27 -13.23
C ILE A 124 14.92 -2.54 -13.96
N PRO A 125 16.01 -2.94 -13.26
CA PRO A 125 17.27 -3.26 -13.90
C PRO A 125 17.12 -4.37 -14.94
N THR A 126 17.57 -4.10 -16.16
CA THR A 126 17.50 -5.02 -17.31
C THR A 126 18.57 -6.12 -17.24
N GLU A 127 18.54 -7.06 -18.19
CA GLU A 127 19.64 -8.05 -18.35
C GLU A 127 21.00 -7.42 -18.64
N GLN A 128 21.00 -6.19 -19.21
CA GLN A 128 22.27 -5.46 -19.43
C GLN A 128 22.80 -4.85 -18.14
N ASP A 129 21.91 -4.53 -17.20
CA ASP A 129 22.25 -4.02 -15.88
C ASP A 129 22.58 -5.16 -14.90
N GLN A 130 22.18 -6.39 -15.24
CA GLN A 130 22.40 -7.61 -14.47
C GLN A 130 23.08 -8.67 -15.37
N PRO A 131 24.36 -8.50 -15.75
CA PRO A 131 24.98 -9.35 -16.74
C PRO A 131 24.82 -10.85 -16.49
N ASN A 132 24.31 -11.58 -17.47
CA ASN A 132 24.06 -13.02 -17.38
C ASN A 132 25.30 -13.84 -17.03
N ALA A 133 26.50 -13.37 -17.40
CA ALA A 133 27.77 -14.01 -17.00
C ALA A 133 27.91 -14.09 -15.47
N SER A 134 27.41 -13.09 -14.72
CA SER A 134 27.40 -13.07 -13.27
C SER A 134 26.16 -13.78 -12.71
N MET A 135 24.96 -13.36 -13.14
CA MET A 135 23.70 -13.85 -12.59
C MET A 135 23.50 -15.37 -12.78
N ALA A 136 23.95 -15.94 -13.90
CA ALA A 136 23.90 -17.37 -14.15
C ALA A 136 24.86 -18.19 -13.28
N ARG A 137 25.79 -17.53 -12.56
CA ARG A 137 26.75 -18.16 -11.62
C ARG A 137 26.31 -18.05 -10.16
N TYR A 138 25.17 -17.44 -9.92
CA TYR A 138 24.59 -17.41 -8.58
C TYR A 138 24.38 -18.83 -8.05
N ASP A 139 24.90 -19.07 -6.82
CA ASP A 139 24.73 -20.36 -6.15
C ASP A 139 23.69 -20.23 -5.02
N ALA A 140 22.52 -20.80 -5.24
CA ALA A 140 21.45 -20.80 -4.26
C ALA A 140 21.79 -21.52 -2.93
N ASN A 141 22.85 -22.35 -2.89
CA ASN A 141 23.34 -22.98 -1.66
C ASN A 141 24.36 -22.12 -0.91
N SER A 142 24.85 -21.04 -1.54
CA SER A 142 25.78 -20.09 -0.95
C SER A 142 25.45 -18.68 -1.46
N PRO A 143 24.25 -18.15 -1.07
CA PRO A 143 23.66 -16.96 -1.69
C PRO A 143 24.45 -15.68 -1.47
N ALA A 144 25.21 -15.57 -0.37
CA ALA A 144 26.01 -14.40 -0.03
C ALA A 144 27.13 -14.76 0.96
N THR A 145 28.09 -13.86 1.14
CA THR A 145 29.06 -13.91 2.23
C THR A 145 28.58 -13.00 3.38
N TYR A 146 28.58 -13.51 4.60
CA TYR A 146 28.17 -12.76 5.78
C TYR A 146 29.08 -11.57 6.06
N ALA A 147 28.47 -10.42 6.31
CA ALA A 147 29.05 -9.23 6.92
C ALA A 147 28.11 -8.72 8.01
N ALA A 148 28.66 -8.28 9.13
CA ALA A 148 27.87 -7.70 10.21
C ALA A 148 27.26 -6.37 9.77
N GLU A 149 26.06 -6.08 10.21
CA GLU A 149 25.48 -4.74 10.22
C GLU A 149 25.86 -4.04 11.53
N TRP A 150 26.27 -2.80 11.41
CA TRP A 150 26.61 -1.99 12.57
C TRP A 150 25.63 -0.83 12.68
N GLU A 151 25.43 -0.31 13.86
CA GLU A 151 24.51 0.81 14.08
C GLU A 151 25.11 2.15 13.61
N GLU A 152 26.42 2.32 13.77
CA GLU A 152 27.11 3.58 13.56
C GLU A 152 28.02 3.55 12.32
N PRO A 153 28.04 4.62 11.50
CA PRO A 153 28.94 4.73 10.35
C PRO A 153 30.42 4.51 10.71
N SER A 154 30.83 4.94 11.90
CA SER A 154 32.20 4.82 12.41
C SER A 154 32.67 3.38 12.61
N MET A 155 31.76 2.42 12.61
CA MET A 155 32.06 0.99 12.72
C MET A 155 32.31 0.32 11.36
N TYR A 156 32.20 1.07 10.28
CA TYR A 156 32.44 0.57 8.92
C TYR A 156 33.85 0.91 8.42
N PRO A 157 34.42 0.11 7.47
CA PRO A 157 33.80 -1.01 6.76
C PRO A 157 33.61 -2.26 7.62
N SER A 158 32.57 -3.02 7.31
CA SER A 158 32.38 -4.37 7.83
C SER A 158 33.31 -5.35 7.12
N GLU A 159 33.76 -6.39 7.84
CA GLU A 159 34.53 -7.48 7.24
C GLU A 159 33.61 -8.57 6.66
N LEU A 160 33.98 -9.09 5.48
CA LEU A 160 33.39 -10.31 4.95
C LEU A 160 33.88 -11.52 5.72
N ILE A 161 32.99 -12.26 6.37
CA ILE A 161 33.36 -13.40 7.20
C ILE A 161 33.07 -14.71 6.45
N PHE A 162 34.05 -15.22 5.75
CA PHE A 162 33.96 -16.49 5.02
C PHE A 162 33.78 -17.65 5.98
N GLY A 163 32.79 -18.50 5.68
CA GLY A 163 32.46 -19.65 6.52
C GLY A 163 31.54 -19.36 7.70
N ALA A 164 31.09 -18.10 7.89
CA ALA A 164 29.97 -17.82 8.78
C ALA A 164 28.68 -18.51 8.27
N PRO A 165 27.77 -18.92 9.16
CA PRO A 165 26.53 -19.57 8.75
C PRO A 165 25.72 -18.67 7.81
N VAL A 166 25.43 -19.19 6.62
CA VAL A 166 24.52 -18.64 5.63
C VAL A 166 23.65 -19.78 5.13
N GLY A 167 22.32 -19.57 5.04
CA GLY A 167 21.39 -20.59 4.57
C GLY A 167 21.35 -20.68 3.05
N ASN A 168 20.43 -21.47 2.53
CA ASN A 168 20.19 -21.58 1.10
C ASN A 168 18.98 -20.72 0.68
N ASP A 169 19.02 -20.21 -0.57
CA ASP A 169 17.92 -19.52 -1.22
C ASP A 169 16.90 -20.55 -1.77
N PRO A 170 15.70 -20.67 -1.19
CA PRO A 170 14.76 -21.73 -1.57
C PRO A 170 13.94 -21.39 -2.81
N ILE A 171 13.92 -20.11 -3.26
CA ILE A 171 13.05 -19.68 -4.35
C ILE A 171 13.77 -19.45 -5.68
N HIS A 172 15.11 -19.35 -5.69
CA HIS A 172 15.86 -19.09 -6.92
C HIS A 172 15.51 -20.07 -8.06
N ASN A 173 15.57 -21.37 -7.79
CA ASN A 173 15.32 -22.37 -8.82
C ASN A 173 13.86 -22.41 -9.28
N GLN A 174 12.93 -22.03 -8.41
CA GLN A 174 11.52 -21.91 -8.77
C GLN A 174 11.31 -20.74 -9.75
N LEU A 175 11.90 -19.57 -9.46
CA LEU A 175 11.85 -18.38 -10.31
C LEU A 175 12.52 -18.60 -11.66
N VAL A 176 13.73 -19.19 -11.67
CA VAL A 176 14.43 -19.54 -12.92
C VAL A 176 13.61 -20.51 -13.76
N SER A 177 12.98 -21.51 -13.13
CA SER A 177 12.09 -22.44 -13.83
C SER A 177 10.86 -21.78 -14.41
N ALA A 178 10.27 -20.81 -13.68
CA ALA A 178 9.05 -20.11 -14.09
C ALA A 178 9.30 -19.09 -15.22
N TYR A 179 10.43 -18.37 -15.18
CA TYR A 179 10.70 -17.26 -16.06
C TYR A 179 11.87 -17.45 -17.05
N GLY A 180 12.61 -18.54 -16.94
CA GLY A 180 13.69 -18.90 -17.88
C GLY A 180 14.95 -18.03 -17.77
N THR A 181 15.10 -17.24 -16.70
CA THR A 181 16.21 -16.31 -16.49
C THR A 181 16.62 -16.26 -15.03
N SER A 182 17.90 -15.96 -14.76
CA SER A 182 18.41 -15.64 -13.41
C SER A 182 18.31 -14.15 -13.07
N THR A 183 17.92 -13.31 -14.02
CA THR A 183 17.73 -11.86 -13.84
C THR A 183 16.57 -11.60 -12.89
N ILE A 184 16.77 -10.76 -11.89
CA ILE A 184 15.72 -10.32 -10.95
C ILE A 184 14.79 -9.34 -11.67
N TYR A 185 13.50 -9.43 -11.40
CA TYR A 185 12.47 -8.51 -11.89
C TYR A 185 11.80 -7.83 -10.73
N GLY A 186 12.33 -6.69 -10.34
CA GLY A 186 11.86 -5.82 -9.27
C GLY A 186 12.47 -4.44 -9.43
N MET A 187 11.83 -3.42 -8.92
CA MET A 187 12.33 -2.05 -9.00
C MET A 187 13.60 -1.88 -8.15
N HIS A 188 14.56 -1.15 -8.68
CA HIS A 188 15.58 -0.54 -7.82
C HIS A 188 14.97 0.67 -7.13
N TRP A 189 15.38 0.94 -5.89
CA TRP A 189 14.68 1.92 -5.06
C TRP A 189 14.96 3.38 -5.41
N LEU A 190 16.13 3.71 -6.03
CA LEU A 190 16.63 5.08 -6.17
C LEU A 190 17.24 5.34 -7.55
N LEU A 191 16.75 6.36 -8.25
CA LEU A 191 17.15 6.72 -9.60
C LEU A 191 17.47 8.20 -9.71
N ASP A 192 18.71 8.52 -10.04
CA ASP A 192 19.15 9.88 -10.40
C ASP A 192 18.71 10.17 -11.84
N VAL A 193 17.55 10.81 -11.98
CA VAL A 193 16.88 10.97 -13.28
C VAL A 193 17.67 11.87 -14.21
N ASP A 194 18.20 12.97 -13.70
CA ASP A 194 18.96 13.96 -14.46
C ASP A 194 20.47 13.69 -14.50
N ASN A 195 20.90 12.57 -13.90
CA ASN A 195 22.31 12.28 -13.69
C ASN A 195 23.01 13.42 -12.92
N TRP A 196 22.36 13.92 -11.88
CA TRP A 196 22.85 15.04 -11.06
C TRP A 196 24.20 14.73 -10.42
N TYR A 197 24.39 13.52 -9.91
CA TYR A 197 25.66 13.05 -9.36
C TYR A 197 26.72 12.77 -10.44
N GLY A 198 26.31 12.57 -11.70
CA GLY A 198 27.23 12.43 -12.82
C GLY A 198 27.83 11.03 -12.96
N TYR A 199 27.26 10.00 -12.36
CA TYR A 199 27.78 8.62 -12.50
C TYR A 199 27.49 8.03 -13.87
N GLY A 200 26.36 8.42 -14.51
CA GLY A 200 25.87 7.87 -15.76
C GLY A 200 25.35 6.44 -15.65
N SER A 201 24.55 6.04 -16.60
CA SER A 201 24.15 4.65 -16.72
C SER A 201 25.35 3.76 -16.90
N ARG A 202 25.48 2.72 -16.09
CA ARG A 202 26.61 1.77 -16.12
C ARG A 202 28.00 2.44 -16.03
N GLY A 203 28.10 3.57 -15.33
CA GLY A 203 29.36 4.22 -15.05
C GLY A 203 30.00 4.99 -16.21
N ASP A 204 29.21 5.36 -17.25
CA ASP A 204 29.72 6.13 -18.38
C ASP A 204 29.90 7.64 -18.11
N GLY A 205 29.40 8.14 -16.98
CA GLY A 205 29.52 9.50 -16.50
C GLY A 205 28.56 10.51 -17.13
N THR A 206 27.84 10.16 -18.18
CA THR A 206 27.10 11.13 -19.00
C THR A 206 25.68 10.76 -19.34
N SER A 207 25.35 9.47 -19.45
CA SER A 207 23.99 9.04 -19.80
C SER A 207 23.05 9.16 -18.60
N ARG A 208 21.76 9.37 -18.90
CA ARG A 208 20.71 9.45 -17.90
C ARG A 208 19.54 8.54 -18.30
N PRO A 209 18.77 8.09 -17.33
CA PRO A 209 18.98 8.19 -15.89
C PRO A 209 20.09 7.26 -15.38
N SER A 210 20.49 7.44 -14.12
CA SER A 210 21.52 6.62 -13.47
C SER A 210 20.97 5.97 -12.21
N TYR A 211 21.15 4.64 -12.06
CA TYR A 211 20.90 3.96 -10.79
C TYR A 211 21.97 4.36 -9.78
N ILE A 212 21.53 4.84 -8.62
CA ILE A 212 22.39 5.22 -7.52
C ILE A 212 21.94 4.56 -6.21
N ASN A 213 22.79 4.67 -5.20
CA ASN A 213 22.46 4.32 -3.82
C ASN A 213 22.95 5.43 -2.89
N THR A 214 22.18 5.63 -1.82
CA THR A 214 22.58 6.36 -0.64
C THR A 214 22.46 5.43 0.56
N PHE A 215 23.12 4.27 0.51
CA PHE A 215 23.05 3.28 1.57
C PHE A 215 23.50 3.88 2.88
N GLN A 216 22.71 3.66 3.89
CA GLN A 216 23.06 3.94 5.26
C GLN A 216 24.00 2.86 5.81
N ARG A 217 25.03 3.31 6.48
CA ARG A 217 25.95 2.47 7.26
C ARG A 217 25.39 2.36 8.67
N GLY A 218 24.33 1.54 8.80
CA GLY A 218 23.60 1.34 10.04
C GLY A 218 22.36 2.21 10.21
N GLN A 219 21.60 1.93 11.23
CA GLN A 219 20.32 2.60 11.53
C GLN A 219 20.49 4.06 11.95
N GLN A 220 21.67 4.41 12.51
CA GLN A 220 21.96 5.76 13.00
C GLN A 220 22.46 6.71 11.92
N GLU A 221 22.89 6.23 10.75
CA GLU A 221 23.30 7.09 9.65
C GLU A 221 22.09 7.68 8.94
N SER A 222 21.96 8.99 8.98
CA SER A 222 20.88 9.69 8.27
C SER A 222 21.19 9.92 6.79
N THR A 223 20.20 10.35 6.01
CA THR A 223 20.40 10.81 4.63
C THR A 223 21.44 11.92 4.54
N TRP A 224 21.50 12.80 5.54
CA TRP A 224 22.49 13.87 5.64
C TRP A 224 23.94 13.39 5.78
N GLU A 225 24.16 12.15 6.19
CA GLU A 225 25.47 11.58 6.44
C GLU A 225 25.90 10.60 5.34
N THR A 226 24.99 10.21 4.45
CA THR A 226 25.26 9.22 3.40
C THR A 226 26.22 9.75 2.34
N ILE A 227 26.96 8.83 1.72
CA ILE A 227 27.82 9.10 0.56
C ILE A 227 27.12 8.52 -0.68
N PRO A 228 26.61 9.37 -1.59
CA PRO A 228 25.99 8.91 -2.83
C PRO A 228 26.97 8.09 -3.66
N GLN A 229 26.49 6.99 -4.22
CA GLN A 229 27.31 6.04 -4.95
C GLN A 229 26.56 5.40 -6.11
N PRO A 230 27.25 5.00 -7.20
CA PRO A 230 26.60 4.34 -8.31
C PRO A 230 26.20 2.91 -7.95
N SER A 231 25.05 2.45 -8.47
CA SER A 231 24.69 1.04 -8.43
C SER A 231 25.57 0.19 -9.34
N TRP A 232 26.10 0.79 -10.41
CA TRP A 232 27.06 0.16 -11.31
C TRP A 232 28.46 0.69 -11.06
N GLU A 233 29.26 -0.08 -10.30
CA GLU A 233 30.63 0.32 -9.91
C GLU A 233 31.64 -0.03 -11.00
N ALA A 234 31.86 0.92 -11.90
CA ALA A 234 32.81 0.81 -13.00
C ALA A 234 34.25 1.16 -12.63
N MET A 235 34.52 1.56 -11.38
CA MET A 235 35.82 1.96 -10.84
C MET A 235 36.36 3.28 -11.44
N ASN A 236 35.50 4.14 -11.94
CA ASN A 236 35.88 5.45 -12.47
C ASN A 236 35.95 6.51 -11.39
N PHE A 237 35.21 6.32 -10.29
CA PHE A 237 35.04 7.26 -9.18
C PHE A 237 35.21 6.53 -7.85
N GLY A 238 35.15 7.27 -6.75
CA GLY A 238 35.40 6.72 -5.42
C GLY A 238 36.91 6.58 -5.12
N GLY A 239 37.25 5.69 -4.21
CA GLY A 239 38.64 5.38 -3.83
C GLY A 239 39.28 4.31 -4.73
N PRO A 240 40.42 3.73 -4.31
CA PRO A 240 41.13 2.70 -5.09
C PRO A 240 40.30 1.46 -5.40
N ASN A 241 39.32 1.12 -4.55
CA ASN A 241 38.37 0.04 -4.73
C ASN A 241 36.95 0.60 -4.97
N GLY A 242 36.84 1.74 -5.63
CA GLY A 242 35.58 2.45 -5.78
C GLY A 242 35.01 2.90 -4.45
N TYR A 243 33.74 2.61 -4.19
CA TYR A 243 33.03 2.91 -2.94
C TYR A 243 32.98 1.73 -1.96
N LEU A 244 33.47 0.55 -2.38
CA LEU A 244 33.34 -0.69 -1.60
C LEU A 244 33.94 -0.59 -0.18
N ASP A 245 35.09 0.06 -0.07
CA ASP A 245 35.82 0.23 1.21
C ASP A 245 35.06 1.05 2.26
N LEU A 246 33.98 1.70 1.87
CA LEU A 246 33.07 2.38 2.81
C LEU A 246 32.12 1.42 3.50
N PHE A 247 31.93 0.20 2.95
CA PHE A 247 30.93 -0.78 3.38
C PHE A 247 31.53 -2.10 3.82
N THR A 248 32.29 -2.84 2.94
CA THR A 248 32.83 -4.17 3.23
C THR A 248 34.33 -4.34 2.95
N GLY A 249 34.97 -3.49 2.19
CA GLY A 249 36.45 -3.40 2.09
C GLY A 249 37.20 -4.54 1.39
N ASP A 250 36.58 -5.56 0.79
CA ASP A 250 37.29 -6.62 0.08
C ASP A 250 37.41 -6.30 -1.41
N SER A 251 38.63 -5.95 -1.84
CA SER A 251 38.95 -5.53 -3.21
C SER A 251 38.61 -6.56 -4.31
N ASN A 252 38.47 -7.84 -3.98
CA ASN A 252 38.06 -8.86 -4.95
C ASN A 252 36.63 -8.64 -5.45
N TYR A 253 35.81 -7.91 -4.68
CA TYR A 253 34.42 -7.62 -5.01
C TYR A 253 34.18 -6.16 -5.40
N SER A 254 35.22 -5.35 -5.60
CA SER A 254 35.10 -3.91 -5.84
C SER A 254 34.38 -3.54 -7.12
N ARG A 255 34.55 -4.34 -8.19
CA ARG A 255 33.89 -4.10 -9.47
C ARG A 255 32.59 -4.88 -9.60
N GLN A 256 31.45 -4.27 -9.21
CA GLN A 256 30.17 -4.96 -9.16
C GLN A 256 29.00 -4.04 -9.50
N PHE A 257 27.87 -4.65 -9.88
CA PHE A 257 26.59 -3.98 -9.84
C PHE A 257 25.86 -4.37 -8.54
N ARG A 258 25.05 -3.45 -8.01
CA ARG A 258 24.30 -3.63 -6.75
C ARG A 258 22.95 -2.95 -6.88
N TYR A 259 21.87 -3.70 -6.68
CA TYR A 259 20.51 -3.18 -6.70
C TYR A 259 19.81 -3.55 -5.40
N THR A 260 18.95 -2.65 -4.95
CA THR A 260 18.13 -2.81 -3.75
C THR A 260 16.69 -2.50 -4.10
N ASN A 261 15.79 -3.35 -3.65
CA ASN A 261 14.35 -3.18 -3.81
C ASN A 261 13.75 -2.66 -2.50
N ALA A 262 12.81 -1.72 -2.61
CA ALA A 262 11.92 -1.28 -1.55
C ALA A 262 10.59 -2.03 -1.71
N PRO A 263 10.32 -3.04 -0.87
CA PRO A 263 9.22 -3.99 -1.10
C PRO A 263 7.82 -3.37 -1.11
N ASP A 264 7.61 -2.29 -0.38
CA ASP A 264 6.31 -1.60 -0.33
C ASP A 264 5.93 -0.98 -1.68
N ALA A 265 6.91 -0.50 -2.45
CA ALA A 265 6.69 0.09 -3.77
C ALA A 265 6.27 -0.98 -4.80
N ASP A 266 6.98 -2.11 -4.84
CA ASP A 266 6.60 -3.22 -5.73
C ASP A 266 5.22 -3.79 -5.34
N ALA A 267 4.93 -3.91 -4.05
CA ALA A 267 3.62 -4.34 -3.57
C ALA A 267 2.51 -3.35 -3.95
N ARG A 268 2.78 -2.03 -3.87
CA ARG A 268 1.84 -0.98 -4.31
C ARG A 268 1.60 -1.04 -5.83
N ALA A 269 2.62 -1.35 -6.63
CA ALA A 269 2.48 -1.54 -8.07
C ALA A 269 1.56 -2.73 -8.41
N VAL A 270 1.65 -3.83 -7.66
CA VAL A 270 0.73 -4.98 -7.77
C VAL A 270 -0.70 -4.56 -7.40
N GLN A 271 -0.86 -3.82 -6.31
CA GLN A 271 -2.15 -3.31 -5.82
C GLN A 271 -2.79 -2.36 -6.84
N ALA A 272 -2.04 -1.39 -7.37
CA ALA A 272 -2.50 -0.47 -8.40
C ALA A 272 -2.94 -1.20 -9.68
N THR A 273 -2.18 -2.22 -10.10
CA THR A 273 -2.52 -3.03 -11.27
C THR A 273 -3.80 -3.86 -11.07
N TYR A 274 -4.05 -4.32 -9.85
CA TYR A 274 -5.29 -5.00 -9.53
C TYR A 274 -6.50 -4.08 -9.73
N TRP A 275 -6.47 -2.87 -9.17
CA TRP A 275 -7.54 -1.90 -9.36
C TRP A 275 -7.68 -1.50 -10.83
N ALA A 276 -6.58 -1.26 -11.53
CA ALA A 276 -6.60 -1.00 -12.98
C ALA A 276 -7.29 -2.13 -13.74
N ASN A 277 -7.02 -3.39 -13.42
CA ASN A 277 -7.62 -4.55 -14.06
C ASN A 277 -9.12 -4.68 -13.77
N GLU A 278 -9.54 -4.45 -12.53
CA GLU A 278 -10.96 -4.44 -12.18
C GLU A 278 -11.71 -3.35 -12.94
N TRP A 279 -11.17 -2.12 -12.95
CA TRP A 279 -11.78 -1.00 -13.65
C TRP A 279 -11.71 -1.14 -15.18
N ALA A 280 -10.63 -1.70 -15.73
CA ALA A 280 -10.54 -1.98 -17.17
C ALA A 280 -11.62 -2.96 -17.64
N LYS A 281 -11.91 -4.00 -16.84
CA LYS A 281 -13.01 -4.95 -17.10
C LYS A 281 -14.37 -4.25 -17.12
N GLU A 282 -14.63 -3.32 -16.22
CA GLU A 282 -15.87 -2.54 -16.20
C GLU A 282 -16.08 -1.77 -17.52
N HIS A 283 -15.00 -1.26 -18.10
CA HIS A 283 -14.97 -0.56 -19.38
C HIS A 283 -14.81 -1.47 -20.61
N GLY A 284 -14.74 -2.80 -20.40
CA GLY A 284 -14.53 -3.77 -21.50
C GLY A 284 -13.12 -3.73 -22.11
N GLN A 285 -12.15 -3.17 -21.38
CA GLN A 285 -10.74 -3.11 -21.76
C GLN A 285 -9.97 -4.33 -21.24
N ASN A 286 -8.81 -4.60 -21.83
CA ASN A 286 -7.96 -5.72 -21.46
C ASN A 286 -6.51 -5.28 -21.26
N ILE A 287 -6.04 -5.34 -20.02
CA ILE A 287 -4.66 -4.99 -19.64
C ILE A 287 -3.87 -6.22 -19.15
N SER A 288 -4.20 -7.42 -19.61
CA SER A 288 -3.60 -8.68 -19.15
C SER A 288 -2.08 -8.73 -19.27
N THR A 289 -1.49 -8.02 -20.24
CA THR A 289 -0.02 -7.90 -20.37
C THR A 289 0.60 -7.28 -19.10
N TYR A 290 -0.05 -6.27 -18.54
CA TYR A 290 0.43 -5.57 -17.34
C TYR A 290 0.11 -6.35 -16.05
N VAL A 291 -1.00 -7.09 -16.05
CA VAL A 291 -1.30 -8.09 -15.01
C VAL A 291 -0.18 -9.16 -14.95
N ASP A 292 0.28 -9.65 -16.09
CA ASP A 292 1.42 -10.58 -16.17
C ASP A 292 2.72 -9.96 -15.63
N LYS A 293 2.98 -8.67 -15.88
CA LYS A 293 4.14 -7.93 -15.36
C LYS A 293 4.05 -7.78 -13.83
N ALA A 294 2.91 -7.36 -13.32
CA ALA A 294 2.65 -7.21 -11.88
C ALA A 294 2.75 -8.56 -11.14
N THR A 295 2.20 -9.62 -11.73
CA THR A 295 2.32 -10.98 -11.20
C THR A 295 3.77 -11.45 -11.12
N LYS A 296 4.56 -11.17 -12.17
CA LYS A 296 5.99 -11.46 -12.18
C LYS A 296 6.73 -10.68 -11.10
N MET A 297 6.45 -9.39 -10.95
CA MET A 297 7.01 -8.55 -9.89
C MET A 297 6.69 -9.13 -8.50
N GLY A 298 5.43 -9.46 -8.23
CA GLY A 298 5.00 -10.12 -6.99
C GLY A 298 5.67 -11.48 -6.75
N ASP A 299 5.97 -12.23 -7.79
CA ASP A 299 6.68 -13.50 -7.64
C ASP A 299 8.15 -13.32 -7.20
N TYR A 300 8.85 -12.28 -7.71
CA TYR A 300 10.19 -11.90 -7.26
C TYR A 300 10.21 -11.18 -5.92
N LEU A 301 9.16 -10.43 -5.58
CA LEU A 301 9.01 -9.72 -4.30
C LEU A 301 9.08 -10.66 -3.08
N ARG A 302 8.83 -11.96 -3.26
CA ARG A 302 9.02 -12.97 -2.21
C ARG A 302 10.43 -13.02 -1.63
N TYR A 303 11.47 -12.47 -2.30
CA TYR A 303 12.78 -12.31 -1.67
C TYR A 303 12.74 -11.45 -0.39
N ALA A 304 11.77 -10.55 -0.27
CA ALA A 304 11.55 -9.79 0.96
C ALA A 304 11.03 -10.63 2.14
N MET A 305 10.59 -11.88 1.90
CA MET A 305 10.03 -12.76 2.94
C MET A 305 11.10 -13.58 3.68
N PHE A 306 12.37 -13.39 3.36
CA PHE A 306 13.47 -14.22 3.89
C PHE A 306 14.47 -13.38 4.67
N ASP A 307 15.01 -13.99 5.73
CA ASP A 307 16.09 -13.41 6.51
C ASP A 307 17.29 -12.99 5.63
N LYS A 308 18.01 -11.95 6.02
CA LYS A 308 19.10 -11.34 5.24
C LYS A 308 20.08 -12.35 4.65
N TYR A 309 20.56 -13.27 5.48
CA TYR A 309 21.50 -14.31 5.09
C TYR A 309 20.87 -15.69 5.05
N PHE A 310 19.55 -15.77 4.87
CA PHE A 310 18.80 -17.02 4.87
C PHE A 310 19.04 -17.85 6.13
N ARG A 311 19.30 -17.22 7.27
CA ARG A 311 19.43 -17.90 8.56
C ARG A 311 18.07 -18.35 9.07
N LYS A 312 18.07 -19.41 9.83
CA LYS A 312 16.86 -19.97 10.42
C LYS A 312 16.20 -18.95 11.34
N ILE A 313 14.89 -18.77 11.18
CA ILE A 313 14.11 -17.86 12.02
C ILE A 313 14.09 -18.37 13.47
N GLY A 314 14.35 -17.49 14.42
CA GLY A 314 14.42 -17.80 15.85
C GLY A 314 15.66 -18.59 16.30
N ALA A 315 16.56 -18.93 15.38
CA ALA A 315 17.82 -19.64 15.65
C ALA A 315 18.98 -18.94 14.93
N SER A 316 19.20 -17.69 15.26
CA SER A 316 20.04 -16.72 14.57
C SER A 316 21.49 -17.14 14.27
N SER A 317 22.02 -18.10 15.02
CA SER A 317 23.36 -18.68 14.76
C SER A 317 23.38 -19.84 13.75
N GLN A 318 22.21 -20.24 13.19
CA GLN A 318 22.10 -21.41 12.30
C GLN A 318 21.74 -21.01 10.88
N ALA A 319 22.38 -21.66 9.91
CA ALA A 319 21.94 -21.60 8.52
C ALA A 319 20.52 -22.19 8.37
N GLY A 320 19.66 -21.52 7.63
CA GLY A 320 18.35 -22.05 7.26
C GLY A 320 18.47 -23.11 6.16
N ASN A 321 17.53 -24.02 6.12
CA ASN A 321 17.40 -25.02 5.07
C ASN A 321 15.98 -24.93 4.47
N GLY A 322 15.89 -24.71 3.17
CA GLY A 322 14.60 -24.47 2.52
C GLY A 322 13.92 -23.25 3.11
N TYR A 323 12.68 -23.40 3.56
CA TYR A 323 11.87 -22.31 4.12
C TYR A 323 12.10 -22.02 5.63
N ASP A 324 13.11 -22.62 6.26
CA ASP A 324 13.46 -22.34 7.65
C ASP A 324 13.80 -20.86 7.90
N SER A 325 14.20 -20.14 6.85
CA SER A 325 14.56 -18.71 6.86
C SER A 325 13.41 -17.77 6.47
N ALA A 326 12.22 -18.31 6.21
CA ALA A 326 11.08 -17.54 5.80
C ALA A 326 10.33 -16.97 7.02
N HIS A 327 10.25 -15.64 7.13
CA HIS A 327 9.38 -14.98 8.08
C HIS A 327 8.01 -14.60 7.49
N TYR A 328 7.88 -14.64 6.17
CA TYR A 328 6.67 -14.34 5.40
C TYR A 328 6.12 -12.90 5.53
N LEU A 329 6.91 -11.99 6.09
CA LEU A 329 6.62 -10.55 6.10
C LEU A 329 7.30 -9.88 4.91
N LEU A 330 6.87 -8.69 4.54
CA LEU A 330 7.66 -7.82 3.68
C LEU A 330 8.68 -7.09 4.55
N SER A 331 9.94 -7.49 4.43
CA SER A 331 11.03 -6.86 5.16
C SER A 331 11.38 -5.49 4.59
N TRP A 332 12.26 -4.77 5.24
CA TRP A 332 12.67 -3.42 4.84
C TRP A 332 13.22 -3.36 3.41
N TYR A 333 14.00 -4.37 3.00
CA TYR A 333 14.55 -4.47 1.65
C TYR A 333 14.89 -5.90 1.29
N TYR A 334 15.13 -6.14 0.00
CA TYR A 334 16.01 -7.20 -0.45
C TYR A 334 16.98 -6.64 -1.48
N ALA A 335 18.16 -7.25 -1.62
CA ALA A 335 19.20 -6.74 -2.50
C ALA A 335 19.92 -7.87 -3.24
N TRP A 336 20.44 -7.51 -4.40
CA TRP A 336 21.21 -8.43 -5.24
C TRP A 336 22.30 -7.71 -6.00
N GLY A 337 23.30 -8.47 -6.42
CA GLY A 337 24.39 -7.92 -7.19
C GLY A 337 25.29 -9.01 -7.77
N GLY A 338 26.34 -8.57 -8.44
CA GLY A 338 27.32 -9.47 -9.03
C GLY A 338 28.48 -8.74 -9.67
N GLY A 339 29.52 -9.50 -10.04
CA GLY A 339 30.72 -8.94 -10.62
C GLY A 339 30.52 -8.45 -12.05
N ILE A 340 31.00 -7.26 -12.35
CA ILE A 340 31.04 -6.72 -13.72
C ILE A 340 32.24 -7.35 -14.44
N GLY A 341 31.95 -8.21 -15.42
CA GLY A 341 32.99 -8.98 -16.14
C GLY A 341 33.59 -10.12 -15.31
N ALA A 342 32.93 -10.55 -14.26
CA ALA A 342 33.27 -11.69 -13.42
C ALA A 342 32.09 -12.68 -13.37
N ASP A 343 32.31 -13.83 -12.76
CA ASP A 343 31.38 -14.97 -12.76
C ASP A 343 30.83 -15.30 -11.36
N TRP A 344 30.47 -14.26 -10.61
CA TRP A 344 29.86 -14.38 -9.28
C TRP A 344 28.69 -13.42 -9.13
N ALA A 345 27.72 -13.82 -8.34
CA ALA A 345 26.57 -13.01 -7.94
C ALA A 345 26.15 -13.35 -6.52
N TRP A 346 25.40 -12.45 -5.90
CA TRP A 346 24.88 -12.60 -4.55
C TRP A 346 23.46 -12.08 -4.44
N LYS A 347 22.72 -12.57 -3.44
CA LYS A 347 21.41 -12.10 -3.05
C LYS A 347 21.27 -12.14 -1.54
N ILE A 348 20.59 -11.16 -0.98
CA ILE A 348 20.25 -11.08 0.44
C ILE A 348 18.81 -10.60 0.59
N GLY A 349 18.14 -11.03 1.67
CA GLY A 349 16.92 -10.41 2.16
C GLY A 349 17.23 -9.31 3.16
N SER A 350 16.33 -9.08 4.11
CA SER A 350 16.57 -8.29 5.31
C SER A 350 16.01 -9.03 6.54
N SER A 351 16.72 -8.94 7.66
CA SER A 351 16.28 -9.52 8.93
C SER A 351 15.28 -8.64 9.68
N HIS A 352 15.13 -7.38 9.26
CA HIS A 352 14.33 -6.36 9.93
C HIS A 352 13.01 -6.18 9.24
N ASN A 353 11.92 -6.21 10.01
CA ASN A 353 10.55 -6.09 9.53
C ASN A 353 9.84 -4.95 10.26
N HIS A 354 9.47 -3.93 9.52
CA HIS A 354 8.69 -2.79 9.99
C HIS A 354 7.24 -2.92 9.53
N PHE A 355 6.29 -2.45 10.34
CA PHE A 355 4.88 -2.52 9.99
C PHE A 355 4.53 -1.72 8.72
N GLY A 356 5.22 -0.62 8.48
CA GLY A 356 5.01 0.29 7.34
C GLY A 356 5.23 -0.34 5.96
N TYR A 357 6.01 -1.42 5.88
CA TYR A 357 6.32 -2.09 4.62
C TYR A 357 5.32 -3.20 4.25
N GLN A 358 4.44 -3.59 5.17
CA GLN A 358 3.46 -4.64 4.92
C GLN A 358 2.38 -4.19 3.93
N ASN A 359 1.92 -5.09 3.07
CA ASN A 359 0.82 -4.85 2.15
C ASN A 359 -0.09 -6.09 2.04
N PRO A 360 -1.03 -6.27 2.97
CA PRO A 360 -1.90 -7.44 2.97
C PRO A 360 -2.87 -7.44 1.78
N MET A 361 -3.19 -6.30 1.17
CA MET A 361 -3.99 -6.24 -0.04
C MET A 361 -3.23 -6.89 -1.22
N ALA A 362 -1.95 -6.55 -1.44
CA ALA A 362 -1.13 -7.19 -2.46
C ALA A 362 -0.94 -8.69 -2.17
N ALA A 363 -0.77 -9.09 -0.91
CA ALA A 363 -0.68 -10.48 -0.53
C ALA A 363 -1.96 -11.26 -0.85
N TRP A 364 -3.12 -10.66 -0.58
CA TRP A 364 -4.41 -11.26 -0.93
C TRP A 364 -4.59 -11.40 -2.45
N ILE A 365 -4.25 -10.38 -3.22
CA ILE A 365 -4.32 -10.40 -4.69
C ILE A 365 -3.51 -11.59 -5.23
N LEU A 366 -2.23 -11.70 -4.86
CA LEU A 366 -1.32 -12.73 -5.35
C LEU A 366 -1.67 -14.15 -4.84
N ALA A 367 -2.37 -14.24 -3.70
CA ALA A 367 -2.80 -15.51 -3.14
C ALA A 367 -4.15 -15.98 -3.68
N ASN A 368 -5.08 -15.09 -4.02
CA ASN A 368 -6.47 -15.45 -4.26
C ASN A 368 -6.95 -15.15 -5.69
N GLU A 369 -6.50 -14.05 -6.29
CA GLU A 369 -6.93 -13.67 -7.63
C GLU A 369 -6.26 -14.55 -8.69
N SER A 370 -7.09 -15.25 -9.49
CA SER A 370 -6.58 -16.24 -10.44
C SER A 370 -5.72 -15.62 -11.56
N GLU A 371 -5.99 -14.38 -11.95
CA GLU A 371 -5.27 -13.65 -12.98
C GLU A 371 -3.90 -13.18 -12.48
N PHE A 372 -3.75 -12.99 -11.17
CA PHE A 372 -2.52 -12.58 -10.49
C PHE A 372 -1.75 -13.75 -9.87
N ALA A 373 -2.10 -14.98 -10.20
CA ALA A 373 -1.45 -16.15 -9.61
C ALA A 373 0.03 -16.25 -10.04
N PRO A 374 1.00 -16.20 -9.11
CA PRO A 374 2.42 -16.34 -9.39
C PRO A 374 2.73 -17.61 -10.20
N LYS A 375 3.67 -17.51 -11.16
CA LYS A 375 4.02 -18.63 -12.05
C LYS A 375 4.95 -19.65 -11.41
N SER A 376 5.68 -19.26 -10.35
CA SER A 376 6.57 -20.17 -9.63
C SER A 376 5.78 -21.17 -8.78
N SER A 377 6.35 -22.35 -8.56
CA SER A 377 5.62 -23.49 -7.98
C SER A 377 5.01 -23.23 -6.60
N ASN A 378 5.66 -22.41 -5.75
CA ASN A 378 5.19 -22.12 -4.40
C ASN A 378 4.64 -20.69 -4.24
N GLY A 379 4.71 -19.85 -5.29
CA GLY A 379 4.42 -18.43 -5.18
C GLY A 379 3.07 -18.13 -4.56
N LYS A 380 2.01 -18.78 -5.03
CA LYS A 380 0.66 -18.62 -4.47
C LYS A 380 0.56 -19.03 -2.99
N ALA A 381 1.22 -20.12 -2.60
CA ALA A 381 1.20 -20.60 -1.21
C ALA A 381 1.99 -19.68 -0.28
N ASP A 382 3.13 -19.16 -0.76
CA ASP A 382 3.95 -18.22 0.01
C ASP A 382 3.19 -16.92 0.27
N TRP A 383 2.45 -16.42 -0.72
CA TRP A 383 1.62 -15.23 -0.56
C TRP A 383 0.41 -15.46 0.35
N ALA A 384 -0.21 -16.64 0.31
CA ALA A 384 -1.27 -16.99 1.25
C ALA A 384 -0.76 -17.00 2.70
N GLN A 385 0.43 -17.57 2.92
CA GLN A 385 1.07 -17.54 4.24
C GLN A 385 1.49 -16.12 4.64
N SER A 386 1.92 -15.31 3.69
CA SER A 386 2.28 -13.91 3.91
C SER A 386 1.07 -13.06 4.31
N LEU A 387 -0.08 -13.26 3.66
CA LEU A 387 -1.33 -12.58 4.05
C LEU A 387 -1.66 -12.82 5.52
N ASP A 388 -1.66 -14.07 5.96
CA ASP A 388 -1.93 -14.41 7.35
C ASP A 388 -0.87 -13.79 8.27
N ARG A 389 0.42 -13.90 7.90
CA ARG A 389 1.52 -13.40 8.74
C ARG A 389 1.50 -11.88 8.88
N GLN A 390 1.16 -11.14 7.83
CA GLN A 390 1.09 -9.68 7.86
C GLN A 390 -0.07 -9.19 8.75
N LEU A 391 -1.26 -9.81 8.67
CA LEU A 391 -2.38 -9.46 9.54
C LEU A 391 -2.08 -9.79 11.01
N GLU A 392 -1.49 -10.96 11.29
CA GLU A 392 -1.03 -11.33 12.63
C GLU A 392 0.05 -10.36 13.16
N PHE A 393 0.93 -9.87 12.28
CA PHE A 393 1.98 -8.92 12.63
C PHE A 393 1.41 -7.57 13.06
N TYR A 394 0.43 -7.05 12.34
CA TYR A 394 -0.28 -5.85 12.76
C TYR A 394 -1.00 -6.04 14.10
N GLN A 395 -1.70 -7.17 14.28
CA GLN A 395 -2.36 -7.48 15.56
C GLN A 395 -1.35 -7.57 16.70
N TRP A 396 -0.18 -8.17 16.44
CA TRP A 396 0.88 -8.27 17.43
C TRP A 396 1.44 -6.92 17.84
N LEU A 397 1.59 -5.98 16.90
CA LEU A 397 2.14 -4.64 17.13
C LEU A 397 1.09 -3.58 17.52
N GLN A 398 -0.21 -3.95 17.53
CA GLN A 398 -1.25 -2.99 17.87
C GLN A 398 -1.25 -2.68 19.36
N SER A 399 -1.04 -1.40 19.70
CA SER A 399 -1.01 -0.90 21.08
C SER A 399 -2.36 -0.98 21.79
N ALA A 400 -2.35 -0.73 23.07
CA ALA A 400 -3.58 -0.65 23.88
C ALA A 400 -4.54 0.45 23.36
N GLU A 401 -4.02 1.54 22.81
CA GLU A 401 -4.78 2.66 22.23
C GLU A 401 -5.30 2.35 20.82
N GLY A 402 -4.63 1.49 20.06
CA GLY A 402 -5.03 1.11 18.70
C GLY A 402 -4.00 1.37 17.61
N ALA A 403 -3.02 2.23 17.81
CA ALA A 403 -1.93 2.49 16.86
C ALA A 403 -0.94 1.32 16.81
N ILE A 404 -0.14 1.26 15.75
CA ILE A 404 0.84 0.20 15.52
C ILE A 404 2.23 0.67 15.93
N ALA A 405 3.04 -0.16 16.62
CA ALA A 405 4.32 0.26 17.17
C ALA A 405 5.47 -0.74 16.93
N GLY A 406 6.56 -0.26 16.34
CA GLY A 406 7.79 -1.01 16.18
C GLY A 406 7.75 -2.05 15.07
N GLY A 407 8.46 -3.15 15.31
CA GLY A 407 8.59 -4.25 14.36
C GLY A 407 9.25 -5.48 14.97
N ALA A 408 9.81 -6.33 14.12
CA ALA A 408 10.49 -7.54 14.55
C ALA A 408 11.78 -7.75 13.75
N SER A 409 12.79 -8.32 14.40
CA SER A 409 14.01 -8.70 13.72
C SER A 409 14.45 -10.13 14.07
N ASN A 410 15.03 -10.82 13.09
CA ASN A 410 15.74 -12.08 13.33
C ASN A 410 17.22 -11.83 13.69
N SER A 411 17.71 -10.60 13.57
CA SER A 411 19.11 -10.23 13.79
C SER A 411 19.23 -9.11 14.84
N ASN A 412 19.33 -9.50 16.10
CA ASN A 412 19.58 -8.54 17.17
C ASN A 412 20.92 -7.83 16.92
N ASN A 413 20.93 -6.49 17.03
CA ASN A 413 22.07 -5.60 16.79
C ASN A 413 22.71 -5.77 15.39
N GLY A 414 21.96 -6.23 14.36
CA GLY A 414 22.51 -6.47 13.02
C GLY A 414 23.56 -7.60 12.94
N ARG A 415 23.82 -8.32 14.03
CA ARG A 415 24.87 -9.31 14.15
C ARG A 415 24.38 -10.70 14.59
N TYR A 416 23.08 -10.86 14.74
CA TYR A 416 22.45 -12.07 15.28
C TYR A 416 22.89 -12.40 16.72
N ASP A 417 23.09 -11.37 17.52
CA ASP A 417 23.32 -11.50 18.94
C ASP A 417 22.10 -12.12 19.65
N ALA A 418 22.33 -12.69 20.83
CA ALA A 418 21.22 -13.22 21.61
C ALA A 418 20.31 -12.07 22.08
N TRP A 419 19.01 -12.24 21.96
CA TRP A 419 18.03 -11.28 22.48
C TRP A 419 18.13 -11.17 24.00
N PRO A 420 17.96 -9.99 24.59
CA PRO A 420 17.84 -9.82 26.03
C PRO A 420 16.73 -10.70 26.60
N ALA A 421 16.93 -11.16 27.83
CA ALA A 421 15.90 -11.93 28.53
C ALA A 421 14.64 -11.09 28.75
N GLY A 422 13.49 -11.62 28.34
CA GLY A 422 12.21 -10.90 28.43
C GLY A 422 11.83 -10.14 27.15
N THR A 423 12.65 -10.15 26.10
CA THR A 423 12.25 -9.61 24.80
C THR A 423 11.07 -10.40 24.25
N SER A 424 10.01 -9.71 23.90
CA SER A 424 8.82 -10.28 23.24
C SER A 424 9.18 -10.81 21.86
N THR A 425 8.50 -11.87 21.42
CA THR A 425 8.81 -12.50 20.13
C THR A 425 7.58 -12.74 19.28
N PHE A 426 7.79 -12.57 17.95
CA PHE A 426 6.84 -12.90 16.91
C PHE A 426 7.41 -14.02 16.04
N TYR A 427 6.87 -15.23 16.17
CA TYR A 427 7.37 -16.44 15.51
C TYR A 427 8.90 -16.69 15.69
N GLY A 428 9.44 -16.25 16.83
CA GLY A 428 10.86 -16.40 17.17
C GLY A 428 11.76 -15.22 16.78
N MET A 429 11.28 -14.25 16.02
CA MET A 429 11.94 -12.95 15.84
C MET A 429 11.70 -12.08 17.08
N GLY A 430 12.71 -11.34 17.53
CA GLY A 430 12.56 -10.44 18.67
C GLY A 430 11.86 -9.13 18.30
N TYR A 431 11.14 -8.55 19.25
CA TYR A 431 10.61 -7.20 19.13
C TYR A 431 11.76 -6.19 18.94
N GLU A 432 11.65 -5.37 17.93
CA GLU A 432 12.57 -4.29 17.63
C GLU A 432 11.76 -2.99 17.60
N GLU A 433 12.11 -2.09 18.50
CA GLU A 433 11.42 -0.81 18.64
C GLU A 433 11.59 0.05 17.41
N ASN A 434 12.80 0.07 16.88
CA ASN A 434 13.18 0.88 15.72
C ASN A 434 13.91 0.02 14.67
N PRO A 435 13.19 -0.80 13.88
CA PRO A 435 13.82 -1.73 12.95
C PRO A 435 14.40 -1.09 11.69
N VAL A 436 14.15 0.19 11.44
CA VAL A 436 14.65 0.95 10.29
C VAL A 436 15.35 2.24 10.75
N TYR A 437 15.24 3.33 10.03
CA TYR A 437 15.98 4.57 10.27
C TYR A 437 15.66 5.25 11.61
N HIS A 438 16.68 5.78 12.24
CA HIS A 438 16.54 6.68 13.38
C HIS A 438 16.50 8.16 12.97
N ASP A 439 17.16 8.52 11.87
CA ASP A 439 17.16 9.87 11.33
C ASP A 439 17.14 9.83 9.77
N PRO A 440 16.11 10.34 9.08
CA PRO A 440 14.88 10.87 9.69
C PRO A 440 14.14 9.80 10.48
N GLY A 441 13.32 10.21 11.43
CA GLY A 441 12.58 9.31 12.33
C GLY A 441 11.50 8.47 11.64
N SER A 442 11.90 7.63 10.67
CA SER A 442 10.97 6.84 9.86
C SER A 442 10.14 5.87 10.70
N ASN A 443 10.71 5.32 11.79
CA ASN A 443 9.97 4.44 12.67
C ASN A 443 8.79 5.15 13.35
N THR A 444 8.95 6.42 13.69
CA THR A 444 7.99 7.22 14.46
C THR A 444 7.15 8.16 13.61
N TRP A 445 7.35 8.15 12.29
CA TRP A 445 6.57 8.95 11.36
C TRP A 445 5.16 8.41 11.19
N PHE A 446 4.15 9.25 11.42
CA PHE A 446 2.73 8.86 11.32
C PHE A 446 2.32 8.41 9.90
N GLY A 447 3.06 8.80 8.88
CA GLY A 447 2.81 8.36 7.50
C GLY A 447 2.76 6.84 7.35
N PHE A 448 3.62 6.10 8.05
CA PHE A 448 3.56 4.64 8.04
C PHE A 448 2.28 4.07 8.67
N GLN A 449 1.65 4.76 9.63
CA GLN A 449 0.33 4.39 10.14
C GLN A 449 -0.71 4.48 9.02
N ALA A 450 -0.80 5.63 8.36
CA ALA A 450 -1.78 5.89 7.30
C ALA A 450 -1.59 4.95 6.11
N TRP A 451 -0.36 4.81 5.59
CA TRP A 451 -0.07 3.91 4.47
C TRP A 451 -0.39 2.44 4.77
N SER A 452 -0.02 1.97 5.96
CA SER A 452 -0.30 0.60 6.37
C SER A 452 -1.79 0.32 6.44
N MET A 453 -2.52 1.20 7.11
CA MET A 453 -3.95 0.98 7.35
C MET A 453 -4.78 1.19 6.10
N GLN A 454 -4.32 1.99 5.13
CA GLN A 454 -4.97 2.07 3.82
C GLN A 454 -5.04 0.70 3.15
N ARG A 455 -3.94 -0.04 3.14
CA ARG A 455 -3.84 -1.38 2.54
C ARG A 455 -4.70 -2.41 3.27
N VAL A 456 -4.84 -2.27 4.59
CA VAL A 456 -5.74 -3.08 5.41
C VAL A 456 -7.21 -2.71 5.15
N ALA A 457 -7.52 -1.41 5.01
CA ALA A 457 -8.87 -0.93 4.74
C ALA A 457 -9.37 -1.36 3.35
N GLU A 458 -8.52 -1.31 2.33
CA GLU A 458 -8.84 -1.86 1.00
C GLU A 458 -9.10 -3.37 1.05
N LEU A 459 -8.26 -4.12 1.78
CA LEU A 459 -8.48 -5.56 2.00
C LEU A 459 -9.82 -5.81 2.67
N TYR A 460 -10.13 -5.09 3.75
CA TYR A 460 -11.41 -5.21 4.45
C TYR A 460 -12.58 -4.90 3.52
N TYR A 461 -12.52 -3.80 2.79
CA TYR A 461 -13.55 -3.41 1.81
C TYR A 461 -13.79 -4.48 0.74
N LYS A 462 -12.72 -5.15 0.29
CA LYS A 462 -12.80 -6.14 -0.78
C LYS A 462 -13.22 -7.54 -0.31
N THR A 463 -12.93 -7.90 0.94
CA THR A 463 -13.00 -9.30 1.40
C THR A 463 -13.85 -9.53 2.63
N ASP A 464 -14.24 -8.50 3.36
CA ASP A 464 -14.88 -8.58 4.69
C ASP A 464 -14.03 -9.39 5.71
N ASP A 465 -12.69 -9.40 5.58
CA ASP A 465 -11.81 -10.12 6.52
C ASP A 465 -11.98 -9.57 7.95
N VAL A 466 -12.41 -10.43 8.86
CA VAL A 466 -12.71 -10.07 10.25
C VAL A 466 -11.47 -9.56 10.99
N ARG A 467 -10.27 -10.07 10.68
CA ARG A 467 -9.01 -9.64 11.32
C ARG A 467 -8.67 -8.21 10.89
N ALA A 468 -8.87 -7.91 9.60
CA ALA A 468 -8.69 -6.55 9.08
C ALA A 468 -9.71 -5.59 9.72
N LYS A 469 -10.97 -6.02 9.88
CA LYS A 469 -12.00 -5.25 10.58
C LYS A 469 -11.60 -4.94 12.02
N ASP A 470 -11.29 -5.98 12.81
CA ASP A 470 -10.97 -5.83 14.23
C ASP A 470 -9.76 -4.92 14.48
N LEU A 471 -8.76 -4.99 13.58
CA LEU A 471 -7.60 -4.12 13.58
C LEU A 471 -7.98 -2.66 13.29
N LEU A 472 -8.80 -2.45 12.26
CA LEU A 472 -9.22 -1.12 11.83
C LEU A 472 -10.19 -0.46 12.80
N ASP A 473 -11.12 -1.20 13.40
CA ASP A 473 -12.06 -0.64 14.37
C ASP A 473 -11.29 0.10 15.48
N LYS A 474 -10.27 -0.54 16.06
CA LYS A 474 -9.46 0.08 17.11
C LYS A 474 -8.58 1.23 16.59
N TRP A 475 -7.98 1.04 15.41
CA TRP A 475 -7.11 2.05 14.84
C TRP A 475 -7.89 3.32 14.45
N VAL A 476 -9.07 3.17 13.86
CA VAL A 476 -9.93 4.30 13.48
C VAL A 476 -10.46 5.02 14.72
N ASP A 477 -10.83 4.30 15.79
CA ASP A 477 -11.22 4.92 17.05
C ASP A 477 -10.07 5.75 17.65
N TRP A 478 -8.84 5.24 17.60
CA TRP A 478 -7.66 6.00 18.01
C TRP A 478 -7.45 7.23 17.12
N VAL A 479 -7.51 7.09 15.80
CA VAL A 479 -7.37 8.21 14.85
C VAL A 479 -8.39 9.30 15.12
N LYS A 480 -9.67 8.94 15.31
CA LYS A 480 -10.72 9.90 15.64
C LYS A 480 -10.43 10.67 16.94
N SER A 481 -9.70 10.07 17.88
CA SER A 481 -9.35 10.70 19.15
C SER A 481 -8.16 11.67 19.06
N VAL A 482 -7.30 11.52 18.03
CA VAL A 482 -6.07 12.33 17.91
C VAL A 482 -6.07 13.32 16.76
N VAL A 483 -6.87 13.12 15.71
CA VAL A 483 -6.96 14.08 14.60
C VAL A 483 -7.72 15.33 15.04
N GLN A 484 -7.19 16.50 14.68
CA GLN A 484 -7.74 17.80 15.09
C GLN A 484 -8.42 18.48 13.91
N ILE A 485 -9.71 18.76 14.05
CA ILE A 485 -10.51 19.56 13.12
C ILE A 485 -10.91 20.83 13.84
N ASN A 486 -10.32 21.96 13.44
CA ASN A 486 -10.43 23.22 14.15
C ASN A 486 -11.61 24.08 13.67
N GLU A 487 -12.18 24.90 14.55
CA GLU A 487 -13.29 25.81 14.23
C GLU A 487 -12.89 26.93 13.24
N ASP A 488 -11.61 27.28 13.17
CA ASP A 488 -11.07 28.29 12.24
C ASP A 488 -10.87 27.77 10.81
N GLY A 489 -11.23 26.52 10.56
CA GLY A 489 -11.09 25.87 9.25
C GLY A 489 -9.78 25.11 9.06
N THR A 490 -8.82 25.23 9.98
CA THR A 490 -7.56 24.46 9.93
C THR A 490 -7.73 23.03 10.45
N PHE A 491 -6.74 22.19 10.19
CA PHE A 491 -6.67 20.84 10.74
C PHE A 491 -5.24 20.49 11.13
N ALA A 492 -5.07 19.46 11.94
CA ALA A 492 -3.78 18.86 12.19
C ALA A 492 -3.93 17.34 12.38
N ILE A 493 -2.99 16.60 11.84
CA ILE A 493 -2.84 15.17 12.05
C ILE A 493 -1.57 14.92 12.87
N PRO A 494 -1.41 13.75 13.55
CA PRO A 494 -0.13 13.39 14.11
C PRO A 494 0.96 13.45 13.04
N SER A 495 2.11 14.03 13.36
CA SER A 495 3.31 13.99 12.50
C SER A 495 4.30 12.97 13.03
N THR A 496 4.57 13.03 14.34
CA THR A 496 5.47 12.13 15.05
C THR A 496 4.72 11.47 16.20
N ILE A 497 4.86 10.16 16.28
CA ILE A 497 4.37 9.35 17.40
C ILE A 497 5.54 8.72 18.13
N ASP A 498 5.33 8.30 19.36
CA ASP A 498 6.31 7.52 20.11
C ASP A 498 5.56 6.47 20.91
N TRP A 499 6.28 5.50 21.47
CA TRP A 499 5.68 4.42 22.23
C TRP A 499 6.56 3.97 23.39
N SER A 500 5.95 3.27 24.32
CA SER A 500 6.62 2.65 25.45
C SER A 500 6.15 1.22 25.64
N GLY A 501 7.03 0.40 26.19
CA GLY A 501 6.75 -1.02 26.39
C GLY A 501 7.02 -1.87 25.16
N GLN A 502 6.45 -3.06 25.14
CA GLN A 502 6.55 -4.02 24.04
C GLN A 502 5.27 -4.86 23.99
N PRO A 503 4.93 -5.46 22.83
CA PRO A 503 3.79 -6.36 22.75
C PRO A 503 4.02 -7.63 23.59
N ASP A 504 2.96 -8.34 23.90
CA ASP A 504 3.09 -9.70 24.46
C ASP A 504 3.74 -10.64 23.44
N THR A 505 4.46 -11.67 23.90
CA THR A 505 4.96 -12.69 22.96
C THR A 505 3.82 -13.35 22.20
N TRP A 506 3.94 -13.38 20.86
CA TRP A 506 2.89 -13.93 19.99
C TRP A 506 2.71 -15.44 20.18
N THR A 507 1.50 -15.84 20.50
CA THR A 507 1.11 -17.25 20.72
C THR A 507 0.02 -17.72 19.76
N GLY A 508 -0.21 -16.99 18.66
CA GLY A 508 -1.29 -17.23 17.71
C GLY A 508 -2.58 -16.50 18.05
N LYS A 509 -2.53 -15.59 19.02
CA LYS A 509 -3.71 -14.83 19.45
C LYS A 509 -3.31 -13.44 19.94
N TYR A 510 -4.07 -12.45 19.49
CA TYR A 510 -3.99 -11.09 20.02
C TYR A 510 -4.46 -11.01 21.47
N THR A 511 -3.70 -10.32 22.33
CA THR A 511 -3.94 -10.22 23.79
C THR A 511 -4.48 -8.85 24.19
N GLY A 512 -4.41 -7.86 23.31
CA GLY A 512 -4.71 -6.45 23.58
C GLY A 512 -3.50 -5.62 23.98
N ASN A 513 -2.32 -6.25 24.13
CA ASN A 513 -1.03 -5.61 24.47
C ASN A 513 -1.13 -4.54 25.56
N PRO A 514 -1.52 -4.88 26.78
CA PRO A 514 -1.79 -3.91 27.84
C PRO A 514 -0.56 -3.11 28.27
N ASP A 515 0.65 -3.56 27.92
CA ASP A 515 1.91 -2.93 28.29
C ASP A 515 2.57 -2.18 27.11
N LEU A 516 1.95 -2.17 25.92
CA LEU A 516 2.40 -1.42 24.75
C LEU A 516 1.50 -0.19 24.55
N HIS A 517 2.07 1.00 24.71
CA HIS A 517 1.34 2.27 24.65
C HIS A 517 1.92 3.21 23.60
N VAL A 518 1.08 3.81 22.78
CA VAL A 518 1.44 4.80 21.75
C VAL A 518 0.87 6.16 22.10
N TYR A 519 1.66 7.22 21.89
CA TYR A 519 1.27 8.59 22.14
C TYR A 519 1.78 9.52 21.03
N VAL A 520 1.04 10.59 20.77
CA VAL A 520 1.42 11.61 19.79
C VAL A 520 2.42 12.57 20.41
N ILE A 521 3.56 12.75 19.75
CA ILE A 521 4.61 13.69 20.15
C ILE A 521 4.37 15.04 19.52
N ASP A 522 4.05 15.06 18.21
CA ASP A 522 3.92 16.30 17.46
C ASP A 522 2.82 16.18 16.40
N TYR A 523 2.34 17.33 15.96
CA TYR A 523 1.26 17.48 14.98
C TYR A 523 1.74 18.29 13.77
N GLY A 524 1.17 18.00 12.62
CA GLY A 524 1.48 18.69 11.38
C GLY A 524 0.36 18.65 10.36
N THR A 525 0.65 19.20 9.18
CA THR A 525 -0.27 19.26 8.04
C THR A 525 0.36 18.59 6.80
N ASP A 526 1.03 17.46 6.97
CA ASP A 526 1.54 16.69 5.83
C ASP A 526 0.37 16.25 4.94
N LEU A 527 0.29 16.85 3.75
CA LEU A 527 -0.87 16.69 2.86
C LEU A 527 -0.92 15.29 2.24
N GLY A 528 0.22 14.69 1.93
CA GLY A 528 0.28 13.34 1.40
C GLY A 528 -0.18 12.30 2.43
N VAL A 529 0.30 12.43 3.67
CA VAL A 529 -0.13 11.56 4.78
C VAL A 529 -1.61 11.78 5.12
N THR A 530 -2.08 13.03 5.08
CA THR A 530 -3.50 13.35 5.28
C THR A 530 -4.37 12.69 4.22
N ALA A 531 -3.92 12.65 2.97
CA ALA A 531 -4.63 11.99 1.87
C ALA A 531 -4.67 10.47 2.06
N SER A 532 -3.56 9.83 2.45
CA SER A 532 -3.54 8.40 2.79
C SER A 532 -4.47 8.07 3.95
N LEU A 533 -4.50 8.93 4.97
CA LEU A 533 -5.44 8.82 6.09
C LEU A 533 -6.89 8.91 5.61
N ALA A 534 -7.21 9.88 4.76
CA ALA A 534 -8.53 10.02 4.17
C ALA A 534 -8.93 8.77 3.36
N ASN A 535 -8.03 8.23 2.53
CA ASN A 535 -8.23 6.98 1.80
C ASN A 535 -8.56 5.81 2.74
N THR A 536 -7.82 5.67 3.82
CA THR A 536 -8.06 4.64 4.85
C THR A 536 -9.48 4.75 5.42
N LEU A 537 -9.86 5.96 5.84
CA LEU A 537 -11.17 6.24 6.42
C LEU A 537 -12.31 6.01 5.43
N LEU A 538 -12.11 6.33 4.14
CA LEU A 538 -13.10 6.12 3.08
C LEU A 538 -13.39 4.64 2.83
N TYR A 539 -12.35 3.82 2.63
CA TYR A 539 -12.52 2.38 2.46
C TYR A 539 -13.10 1.72 3.71
N TYR A 540 -12.59 2.10 4.89
CA TYR A 540 -13.14 1.60 6.16
C TYR A 540 -14.61 1.98 6.33
N SER A 541 -14.98 3.24 6.11
CA SER A 541 -16.37 3.69 6.20
C SER A 541 -17.29 2.94 5.24
N LYS A 542 -16.84 2.73 3.99
CA LYS A 542 -17.63 2.00 2.98
C LYS A 542 -17.89 0.56 3.39
N ALA A 543 -16.89 -0.09 3.99
CA ALA A 543 -16.98 -1.49 4.45
C ALA A 543 -17.77 -1.64 5.76
N SER A 544 -17.52 -0.75 6.74
CA SER A 544 -18.09 -0.85 8.09
C SER A 544 -19.45 -0.16 8.27
N GLY A 545 -19.78 0.81 7.39
CA GLY A 545 -20.91 1.71 7.55
C GLY A 545 -20.68 2.84 8.57
N ASP A 546 -19.44 3.11 8.96
CA ASP A 546 -19.08 4.20 9.89
C ASP A 546 -19.11 5.57 9.20
N ASP A 547 -20.22 6.30 9.35
CA ASP A 547 -20.39 7.62 8.79
C ASP A 547 -19.45 8.69 9.38
N GLU A 548 -19.02 8.55 10.63
CA GLU A 548 -18.11 9.52 11.26
C GLU A 548 -16.74 9.47 10.59
N ALA A 549 -16.25 8.25 10.23
CA ALA A 549 -15.03 8.09 9.47
C ALA A 549 -15.14 8.77 8.08
N ARG A 550 -16.28 8.62 7.39
CA ARG A 550 -16.52 9.30 6.10
C ARG A 550 -16.54 10.81 6.24
N ILE A 551 -17.20 11.33 7.28
CA ILE A 551 -17.27 12.75 7.56
C ILE A 551 -15.88 13.32 7.84
N LEU A 552 -15.09 12.63 8.67
CA LEU A 552 -13.71 13.03 8.96
C LEU A 552 -12.85 13.05 7.71
N ALA A 553 -12.92 12.00 6.86
CA ALA A 553 -12.20 11.98 5.59
C ALA A 553 -12.58 13.15 4.68
N LYS A 554 -13.88 13.44 4.58
CA LYS A 554 -14.39 14.55 3.79
C LYS A 554 -13.89 15.90 4.30
N GLU A 555 -13.93 16.14 5.62
CA GLU A 555 -13.42 17.36 6.23
C GLU A 555 -11.93 17.55 5.93
N LEU A 556 -11.13 16.49 6.00
CA LEU A 556 -9.71 16.56 5.66
C LEU A 556 -9.49 16.91 4.19
N LEU A 557 -10.21 16.26 3.25
CA LEU A 557 -10.10 16.53 1.82
C LEU A 557 -10.51 17.96 1.47
N ASP A 558 -11.63 18.45 2.03
CA ASP A 558 -12.12 19.79 1.76
C ASP A 558 -11.16 20.86 2.30
N ARG A 559 -10.65 20.67 3.52
CA ARG A 559 -9.71 21.62 4.13
C ARG A 559 -8.36 21.65 3.43
N MET A 560 -7.85 20.48 2.99
CA MET A 560 -6.64 20.46 2.16
C MET A 560 -6.84 21.26 0.89
N TRP A 561 -7.97 21.08 0.21
CA TRP A 561 -8.28 21.79 -1.03
C TRP A 561 -8.44 23.29 -0.82
N ASP A 562 -9.18 23.69 0.20
CA ASP A 562 -9.50 25.10 0.45
C ASP A 562 -8.30 25.90 0.96
N LEU A 563 -7.37 25.28 1.69
CA LEU A 563 -6.25 25.97 2.33
C LEU A 563 -4.95 25.94 1.52
N TYR A 564 -4.71 24.87 0.74
CA TYR A 564 -3.38 24.59 0.20
C TYR A 564 -3.34 24.41 -1.32
N ARG A 565 -4.45 24.60 -2.02
CA ARG A 565 -4.50 24.53 -3.49
C ARG A 565 -3.77 25.73 -4.10
N ASP A 566 -2.84 25.47 -5.01
CA ASP A 566 -2.15 26.47 -5.82
C ASP A 566 -2.22 26.14 -7.33
N ASP A 567 -1.37 26.72 -8.17
CA ASP A 567 -1.38 26.57 -9.61
C ASP A 567 -0.63 25.31 -10.10
N LYS A 568 -0.02 24.54 -9.20
CA LYS A 568 0.72 23.31 -9.52
C LYS A 568 0.15 22.07 -8.84
N GLY A 569 -0.58 22.23 -7.74
CA GLY A 569 -1.10 21.14 -6.94
C GLY A 569 -1.58 21.63 -5.58
N LEU A 570 -1.28 20.89 -4.52
CA LEU A 570 -1.48 21.28 -3.14
C LEU A 570 -0.15 21.34 -2.41
N CYS A 571 0.14 22.48 -1.77
CA CYS A 571 1.38 22.69 -1.05
C CYS A 571 1.15 23.39 0.29
N ALA A 572 1.66 22.81 1.38
CA ALA A 572 1.70 23.43 2.69
C ALA A 572 3.12 23.94 2.98
N PRO A 573 3.28 25.15 3.57
CA PRO A 573 4.59 25.64 3.98
C PRO A 573 5.22 24.74 5.06
N GLU A 574 6.51 24.42 4.92
CA GLU A 574 7.28 23.57 5.84
C GLU A 574 8.47 24.34 6.41
N ALA A 575 8.54 24.46 7.72
CA ALA A 575 9.73 24.96 8.41
C ALA A 575 10.77 23.82 8.51
N ARG A 576 11.95 24.03 7.91
CA ARG A 576 13.01 23.01 7.81
C ARG A 576 14.17 23.31 8.76
N GLY A 577 13.94 23.06 10.05
CA GLY A 577 14.96 23.21 11.10
C GLY A 577 16.18 22.31 10.90
N ASP A 578 16.03 21.19 10.18
CA ASP A 578 17.08 20.28 9.79
C ASP A 578 18.06 20.87 8.74
N TYR A 579 17.70 21.98 8.07
CA TYR A 579 18.54 22.57 7.01
C TYR A 579 19.80 23.31 7.49
N SER A 580 19.96 23.51 8.79
CA SER A 580 21.25 23.88 9.38
C SER A 580 22.34 22.85 9.06
N ARG A 581 21.94 21.59 8.85
CA ARG A 581 22.80 20.45 8.51
C ARG A 581 23.50 20.60 7.15
N PHE A 582 23.00 21.41 6.22
CA PHE A 582 23.74 21.75 5.00
C PHE A 582 25.16 22.25 5.31
N PHE A 583 25.30 23.00 6.38
CA PHE A 583 26.54 23.68 6.75
C PHE A 583 27.31 22.95 7.85
N GLU A 584 26.67 22.16 8.66
CA GLU A 584 27.19 21.61 9.90
C GLU A 584 27.44 20.11 9.86
N GLN A 585 26.63 19.35 9.08
CA GLN A 585 26.66 17.90 9.10
C GLN A 585 28.00 17.34 8.60
N GLU A 586 28.72 16.67 9.47
CA GLU A 586 29.90 15.89 9.11
C GLU A 586 29.48 14.54 8.48
N VAL A 587 30.20 14.10 7.46
CA VAL A 587 30.04 12.81 6.81
C VAL A 587 31.23 11.94 7.17
N TYR A 588 30.95 10.79 7.81
CA TYR A 588 32.02 9.89 8.22
C TYR A 588 32.73 9.24 7.02
N VAL A 589 34.03 9.35 6.98
CA VAL A 589 34.92 8.67 6.02
C VAL A 589 36.02 7.95 6.81
N PRO A 590 36.26 6.66 6.56
CA PRO A 590 37.29 5.89 7.27
C PRO A 590 38.68 6.53 7.15
N ALA A 591 39.48 6.48 8.22
CA ALA A 591 40.84 7.06 8.21
C ALA A 591 41.71 6.44 7.10
N GLY A 592 42.34 7.32 6.30
CA GLY A 592 43.22 6.92 5.20
C GLY A 592 42.48 6.58 3.88
N TRP A 593 41.16 6.54 3.88
CA TRP A 593 40.39 6.40 2.63
C TRP A 593 40.23 7.78 1.96
N LYS A 594 40.37 7.82 0.64
CA LYS A 594 40.18 9.01 -0.18
C LYS A 594 39.64 8.63 -1.53
N GLY A 595 38.56 9.33 -1.92
CA GLY A 595 37.88 9.13 -3.20
C GLY A 595 37.51 10.45 -3.86
N THR A 596 36.93 10.37 -5.05
CA THR A 596 36.40 11.51 -5.80
C THR A 596 35.02 11.22 -6.38
N MET A 597 34.17 12.24 -6.40
CA MET A 597 32.89 12.25 -7.10
C MET A 597 33.11 12.61 -8.59
N PRO A 598 32.13 12.34 -9.49
CA PRO A 598 32.22 12.68 -10.92
C PRO A 598 32.41 14.19 -11.20
N ASN A 599 31.84 15.06 -10.36
CA ASN A 599 31.99 16.51 -10.47
C ASN A 599 33.35 17.05 -9.93
N GLY A 600 34.16 16.16 -9.38
CA GLY A 600 35.46 16.50 -8.81
C GLY A 600 35.45 16.75 -7.31
N ASP A 601 34.31 16.70 -6.64
CA ASP A 601 34.24 16.77 -5.17
C ASP A 601 35.10 15.67 -4.55
N VAL A 602 35.84 16.00 -3.50
CA VAL A 602 36.75 15.07 -2.85
C VAL A 602 36.13 14.49 -1.60
N ILE A 603 36.15 13.16 -1.51
CA ILE A 603 35.67 12.41 -0.34
C ILE A 603 36.90 12.03 0.50
N GLU A 604 37.04 12.62 1.69
CA GLU A 604 38.10 12.32 2.64
C GLU A 604 37.68 12.59 4.09
N PRO A 605 38.35 12.05 5.10
CA PRO A 605 38.00 12.28 6.50
C PRO A 605 37.86 13.77 6.86
N GLY A 606 36.76 14.14 7.52
CA GLY A 606 36.45 15.50 7.94
C GLY A 606 35.60 16.30 6.94
N ILE A 607 35.10 15.69 5.89
CA ILE A 607 34.17 16.35 4.96
C ILE A 607 32.80 16.58 5.60
N LYS A 608 32.07 17.53 5.04
CA LYS A 608 30.69 17.82 5.38
C LYS A 608 29.75 17.50 4.21
N PHE A 609 28.47 17.54 4.48
CA PHE A 609 27.40 17.25 3.52
C PHE A 609 27.57 18.00 2.19
N LEU A 610 27.78 19.33 2.23
CA LEU A 610 27.98 20.16 1.03
C LEU A 610 29.28 19.89 0.29
N ASP A 611 30.33 19.36 0.95
CA ASP A 611 31.60 19.07 0.29
C ASP A 611 31.50 17.99 -0.78
N ILE A 612 30.49 17.13 -0.70
CA ILE A 612 30.19 16.08 -1.68
C ILE A 612 28.86 16.29 -2.39
N ARG A 613 28.25 17.43 -2.19
CA ARG A 613 27.03 17.91 -2.86
C ARG A 613 27.16 19.38 -3.25
N SER A 614 28.34 19.74 -3.73
CA SER A 614 28.71 21.14 -4.03
C SER A 614 27.78 21.83 -5.04
N LYS A 615 27.06 21.06 -5.87
CA LYS A 615 26.09 21.58 -6.82
C LYS A 615 24.90 22.30 -6.16
N TYR A 616 24.59 22.02 -4.91
CA TYR A 616 23.57 22.77 -4.17
C TYR A 616 23.89 24.26 -4.05
N LEU A 617 25.16 24.63 -4.08
CA LEU A 617 25.58 26.04 -4.04
C LEU A 617 25.06 26.89 -5.21
N ASP A 618 24.73 26.21 -6.33
CA ASP A 618 24.17 26.82 -7.55
C ASP A 618 22.63 26.68 -7.61
N ASP A 619 22.01 26.03 -6.63
CA ASP A 619 20.56 25.84 -6.59
C ASP A 619 19.84 27.17 -6.32
N PRO A 620 18.72 27.46 -7.01
CA PRO A 620 17.99 28.72 -6.85
C PRO A 620 17.54 28.99 -5.40
N ASP A 621 17.18 27.95 -4.65
CA ASP A 621 16.68 28.07 -3.28
C ASP A 621 17.78 28.10 -2.22
N PHE A 622 19.04 27.79 -2.60
CA PHE A 622 20.14 27.76 -1.65
C PHE A 622 20.38 29.10 -0.94
N ALA A 623 20.19 30.22 -1.64
CA ALA A 623 20.33 31.54 -1.06
C ALA A 623 19.32 31.80 0.08
N LYS A 624 18.10 31.27 -0.02
CA LYS A 624 17.07 31.34 1.01
C LYS A 624 17.49 30.55 2.25
N VAL A 625 17.94 29.31 2.05
CA VAL A 625 18.44 28.43 3.12
C VAL A 625 19.65 29.08 3.83
N LYS A 626 20.61 29.61 3.06
CA LYS A 626 21.77 30.30 3.61
C LYS A 626 21.44 31.53 4.42
N ALA A 627 20.47 32.34 3.96
CA ALA A 627 20.03 33.54 4.67
C ALA A 627 19.34 33.20 6.00
N ALA A 628 18.50 32.17 6.04
CA ALA A 628 17.87 31.68 7.26
C ALA A 628 18.92 31.16 8.26
N TYR A 629 19.87 30.35 7.80
CA TYR A 629 20.97 29.84 8.62
C TYR A 629 21.79 30.98 9.24
N ASP A 630 22.17 32.01 8.44
CA ASP A 630 22.96 33.17 8.93
C ASP A 630 22.16 34.01 9.96
N ALA A 631 20.80 33.98 9.88
CA ALA A 631 19.94 34.65 10.84
C ALA A 631 19.66 33.80 12.10
N GLY A 632 19.98 32.51 12.09
CA GLY A 632 19.65 31.55 13.14
C GLY A 632 18.16 31.21 13.16
N GLU A 633 17.54 31.21 11.99
CA GLU A 633 16.12 30.89 11.75
C GLU A 633 15.98 29.64 10.86
N ASP A 634 14.85 28.97 10.94
CA ASP A 634 14.52 27.86 10.06
C ASP A 634 13.97 28.40 8.73
N PRO A 635 14.48 27.93 7.57
CA PRO A 635 13.87 28.30 6.29
C PRO A 635 12.51 27.66 6.14
N VAL A 636 11.53 28.43 5.67
CA VAL A 636 10.18 27.91 5.34
C VAL A 636 10.18 27.57 3.86
N MET A 637 10.04 26.31 3.53
CA MET A 637 10.06 25.77 2.17
C MET A 637 8.65 25.34 1.74
N GLU A 638 8.48 25.15 0.44
CA GLU A 638 7.25 24.66 -0.17
C GLU A 638 7.66 23.52 -1.11
N TYR A 639 6.98 22.34 -1.00
CA TYR A 639 7.34 21.16 -1.76
C TYR A 639 6.12 20.50 -2.40
N HIS A 640 6.23 20.25 -3.70
CA HIS A 640 5.28 19.46 -4.47
C HIS A 640 5.86 18.07 -4.72
N ARG A 641 5.83 17.22 -3.67
CA ARG A 641 6.29 15.83 -3.78
C ARG A 641 5.32 15.05 -4.65
N TYR A 642 5.84 14.36 -5.65
CA TYR A 642 5.02 13.64 -6.62
C TYR A 642 4.10 12.61 -5.96
N TRP A 643 4.61 11.80 -5.03
CA TRP A 643 3.81 10.81 -4.32
C TRP A 643 2.65 11.44 -3.56
N ALA A 644 2.88 12.58 -2.91
CA ALA A 644 1.88 13.28 -2.14
C ALA A 644 0.76 13.83 -3.04
N GLN A 645 1.12 14.46 -4.17
CA GLN A 645 0.14 14.94 -5.15
C GLN A 645 -0.71 13.79 -5.71
N CYS A 646 -0.07 12.66 -6.02
CA CYS A 646 -0.79 11.45 -6.46
C CYS A 646 -1.77 10.96 -5.39
N ASP A 647 -1.33 10.87 -4.12
CA ASP A 647 -2.17 10.36 -3.04
C ASP A 647 -3.36 11.29 -2.74
N ILE A 648 -3.16 12.62 -2.82
CA ILE A 648 -4.23 13.62 -2.71
C ILE A 648 -5.25 13.46 -3.84
N ALA A 649 -4.78 13.28 -5.07
CA ALA A 649 -5.67 13.05 -6.21
C ALA A 649 -6.45 11.74 -6.03
N ILE A 650 -5.75 10.64 -5.68
CA ILE A 650 -6.35 9.33 -5.45
C ILE A 650 -7.39 9.38 -4.34
N ALA A 651 -7.15 10.10 -3.23
CA ALA A 651 -8.10 10.24 -2.15
C ALA A 651 -9.40 10.94 -2.57
N ASN A 652 -9.29 12.01 -3.38
CA ASN A 652 -10.45 12.66 -3.99
C ASN A 652 -11.18 11.70 -4.95
N GLY A 653 -10.45 11.01 -5.83
CA GLY A 653 -11.03 10.00 -6.73
C GLY A 653 -11.72 8.86 -5.96
N THR A 654 -11.12 8.38 -4.88
CA THR A 654 -11.71 7.36 -4.00
C THR A 654 -13.02 7.83 -3.37
N TYR A 655 -13.07 9.09 -2.90
CA TYR A 655 -14.33 9.65 -2.38
C TYR A 655 -15.42 9.62 -3.46
N SER A 656 -15.11 10.08 -4.67
CA SER A 656 -16.06 10.06 -5.79
C SER A 656 -16.53 8.64 -6.14
N ILE A 657 -15.61 7.68 -6.21
CA ILE A 657 -15.94 6.28 -6.53
C ILE A 657 -16.84 5.64 -5.46
N LEU A 658 -16.55 5.88 -4.18
CA LEU A 658 -17.24 5.21 -3.09
C LEU A 658 -18.51 5.92 -2.61
N PHE A 659 -18.56 7.27 -2.73
CA PHE A 659 -19.61 8.11 -2.12
C PHE A 659 -20.14 9.22 -3.02
N GLY A 660 -19.59 9.38 -4.23
CA GLY A 660 -20.06 10.37 -5.21
C GLY A 660 -21.40 9.99 -5.84
N GLU A 661 -21.96 10.89 -6.66
CA GLU A 661 -23.24 10.66 -7.33
C GLU A 661 -23.25 9.45 -8.30
N ASN A 662 -22.06 9.03 -8.76
CA ASN A 662 -21.87 7.87 -9.63
C ASN A 662 -21.35 6.63 -8.89
N ALA A 663 -21.34 6.66 -7.56
CA ALA A 663 -20.91 5.52 -6.76
C ALA A 663 -21.77 4.29 -7.06
N ASP A 664 -21.18 3.10 -6.97
CA ASP A 664 -21.92 1.85 -7.12
C ASP A 664 -23.20 1.88 -6.27
N PRO A 665 -24.33 1.45 -6.81
CA PRO A 665 -25.58 1.42 -6.05
C PRO A 665 -25.36 0.63 -4.77
N VAL A 666 -25.84 1.18 -3.67
CA VAL A 666 -25.80 0.52 -2.36
C VAL A 666 -26.42 -0.86 -2.53
N LYS A 667 -25.68 -1.91 -2.17
CA LYS A 667 -26.25 -3.27 -2.15
C LYS A 667 -27.31 -3.31 -1.07
N ASP A 668 -28.52 -3.79 -1.44
CA ASP A 668 -29.59 -3.89 -0.47
C ASP A 668 -29.22 -4.89 0.65
N ALA A 669 -29.53 -4.52 1.87
CA ALA A 669 -29.47 -5.44 2.99
C ALA A 669 -30.53 -6.53 2.82
N SER A 670 -30.32 -7.70 3.40
CA SER A 670 -31.29 -8.80 3.39
C SER A 670 -31.39 -9.47 4.75
N ILE A 671 -32.48 -10.20 4.97
CA ILE A 671 -32.74 -10.95 6.21
C ILE A 671 -33.15 -12.39 5.92
N ILE A 672 -32.80 -13.29 6.84
CA ILE A 672 -33.20 -14.72 6.80
C ILE A 672 -33.63 -15.17 8.19
N PRO A 673 -34.83 -15.71 8.37
CA PRO A 673 -35.87 -15.90 7.37
C PRO A 673 -36.60 -14.60 7.04
N GLY A 674 -37.17 -14.52 5.83
CA GLY A 674 -38.09 -13.44 5.44
C GLY A 674 -39.55 -13.66 5.89
N THR A 675 -39.86 -14.82 6.49
CA THR A 675 -41.17 -15.15 7.07
C THR A 675 -40.99 -15.99 8.32
N ALA A 676 -41.73 -15.67 9.38
CA ALA A 676 -41.75 -16.44 10.62
C ALA A 676 -43.15 -16.55 11.16
N VAL A 677 -43.36 -17.52 12.04
CA VAL A 677 -44.64 -17.78 12.73
C VAL A 677 -44.41 -17.77 14.21
N PHE A 678 -45.27 -17.11 14.95
CA PHE A 678 -45.30 -17.14 16.41
C PHE A 678 -46.67 -17.64 16.88
N ASP A 679 -46.70 -18.64 17.77
CA ASP A 679 -47.90 -19.16 18.38
C ASP A 679 -48.02 -18.66 19.81
N LYS A 680 -49.10 -18.00 20.15
CA LYS A 680 -49.38 -17.51 21.52
C LYS A 680 -49.65 -18.62 22.54
N ASN A 681 -49.86 -19.85 22.08
CA ASN A 681 -49.99 -21.00 22.99
C ASN A 681 -48.67 -21.18 23.75
N VAL A 682 -48.73 -21.17 25.11
CA VAL A 682 -47.57 -21.19 26.02
C VAL A 682 -46.64 -22.36 25.75
N ASP A 683 -47.14 -23.48 25.31
CA ASP A 683 -46.36 -24.69 25.04
C ASP A 683 -45.59 -24.59 23.68
N ASN A 684 -45.95 -23.65 22.81
CA ASN A 684 -45.36 -23.46 21.49
C ASN A 684 -44.57 -22.15 21.36
N GLN A 685 -44.59 -21.31 22.38
CA GLN A 685 -43.89 -20.01 22.34
C GLN A 685 -42.38 -20.16 22.27
N GLY A 686 -41.75 -19.44 21.33
CA GLY A 686 -40.29 -19.35 21.18
C GLY A 686 -39.85 -17.95 20.75
N GLU A 687 -38.58 -17.66 20.91
CA GLU A 687 -37.98 -16.49 20.30
C GLU A 687 -37.76 -16.71 18.81
N ILE A 688 -37.81 -15.63 18.02
CA ILE A 688 -37.56 -15.69 16.58
C ILE A 688 -36.20 -15.06 16.30
N VAL A 689 -35.29 -15.86 15.74
CA VAL A 689 -33.97 -15.39 15.33
C VAL A 689 -33.99 -15.03 13.85
N VAL A 690 -33.58 -13.80 13.52
CA VAL A 690 -33.50 -13.30 12.17
C VAL A 690 -32.04 -12.89 11.91
N LEU A 691 -31.37 -13.64 11.03
CA LEU A 691 -30.01 -13.31 10.56
C LEU A 691 -30.12 -12.19 9.54
N MET A 692 -29.39 -11.12 9.78
CA MET A 692 -29.19 -10.03 8.82
C MET A 692 -27.94 -10.25 7.98
N ASN A 693 -28.03 -9.93 6.70
CA ASN A 693 -26.87 -9.68 5.84
C ASN A 693 -26.87 -8.19 5.48
N PRO A 694 -26.07 -7.36 6.17
CA PRO A 694 -26.10 -5.92 5.99
C PRO A 694 -25.60 -5.45 4.63
N ASN A 695 -24.77 -6.24 3.91
CA ASN A 695 -24.13 -5.86 2.64
C ASN A 695 -23.43 -4.49 2.68
N GLY A 696 -22.78 -4.18 3.82
CA GLY A 696 -22.11 -2.90 4.05
C GLY A 696 -23.02 -1.78 4.60
N ASN A 697 -24.31 -2.05 4.83
CA ASN A 697 -25.22 -1.07 5.43
C ASN A 697 -25.25 -1.19 6.96
N LYS A 698 -25.39 -0.06 7.64
CA LYS A 698 -25.52 -0.02 9.10
C LYS A 698 -26.96 -0.28 9.51
N PHE A 699 -27.18 -1.24 10.39
CA PHE A 699 -28.48 -1.51 10.97
C PHE A 699 -28.92 -0.37 11.90
N THR A 700 -30.15 0.13 11.73
CA THR A 700 -30.69 1.26 12.48
C THR A 700 -31.77 0.88 13.48
N GLY A 701 -32.28 -0.35 13.40
CA GLY A 701 -33.28 -0.91 14.32
C GLY A 701 -34.39 -1.67 13.62
N VAL A 702 -35.27 -2.32 14.40
CA VAL A 702 -36.49 -2.97 13.92
C VAL A 702 -37.67 -2.02 14.14
N PHE A 703 -38.59 -1.98 13.16
CA PHE A 703 -39.77 -1.13 13.24
C PHE A 703 -41.05 -1.94 12.97
N ASN A 704 -42.09 -1.60 13.71
CA ASN A 704 -43.46 -2.06 13.46
C ASN A 704 -44.24 -0.85 12.91
N GLY A 705 -44.32 -0.77 11.57
CA GLY A 705 -44.81 0.45 10.92
C GLY A 705 -43.93 1.65 11.22
N THR A 706 -44.46 2.66 11.92
CA THR A 706 -43.71 3.87 12.30
C THR A 706 -43.08 3.76 13.70
N THR A 707 -43.35 2.71 14.44
CA THR A 707 -42.86 2.53 15.81
C THR A 707 -41.56 1.75 15.81
N LYS A 708 -40.50 2.36 16.33
CA LYS A 708 -39.22 1.69 16.52
C LYS A 708 -39.31 0.80 17.75
N LEU A 709 -38.93 -0.47 17.60
CA LEU A 709 -38.79 -1.40 18.69
C LEU A 709 -37.59 -1.06 19.58
N VAL A 710 -37.65 -1.43 20.86
CA VAL A 710 -36.63 -1.11 21.86
C VAL A 710 -35.69 -2.29 22.01
N GLU A 711 -34.41 -2.06 21.72
CA GLU A 711 -33.37 -3.07 21.97
C GLU A 711 -33.24 -3.33 23.47
N GLY A 712 -33.13 -4.60 23.84
CA GLY A 712 -33.13 -5.06 25.25
C GLY A 712 -34.50 -5.29 25.88
N GLU A 713 -35.62 -4.82 25.26
CA GLU A 713 -37.00 -5.02 25.71
C GLU A 713 -37.82 -5.82 24.70
N ASP A 714 -37.78 -5.44 23.41
CA ASP A 714 -38.53 -6.09 22.32
C ASP A 714 -37.68 -7.10 21.53
N TYR A 715 -36.41 -6.80 21.38
CA TYR A 715 -35.43 -7.66 20.71
C TYR A 715 -34.03 -7.51 21.31
N LEU A 716 -33.15 -8.49 21.02
CA LEU A 716 -31.70 -8.42 21.29
C LEU A 716 -30.96 -8.44 19.97
N LEU A 717 -29.85 -7.70 19.92
CA LEU A 717 -28.89 -7.75 18.81
C LEU A 717 -27.65 -8.52 19.27
N VAL A 718 -27.36 -9.65 18.60
CA VAL A 718 -26.20 -10.48 18.89
C VAL A 718 -25.49 -10.75 17.54
N ASP A 719 -24.36 -10.14 17.34
CA ASP A 719 -23.70 -10.09 16.03
C ASP A 719 -24.68 -9.59 14.95
N ASN A 720 -24.79 -10.33 13.85
CA ASN A 720 -25.78 -10.02 12.80
C ASN A 720 -27.16 -10.68 13.03
N ASN A 721 -27.47 -11.13 14.25
CA ASN A 721 -28.76 -11.74 14.55
C ASN A 721 -29.62 -10.81 15.39
N VAL A 722 -30.82 -10.52 14.91
CA VAL A 722 -31.90 -9.93 15.70
C VAL A 722 -32.73 -11.08 16.31
N ILE A 723 -32.80 -11.12 17.61
CA ILE A 723 -33.58 -12.09 18.37
C ILE A 723 -34.84 -11.37 18.88
N LEU A 724 -35.98 -11.57 18.22
CA LEU A 724 -37.27 -11.05 18.68
C LEU A 724 -37.69 -11.81 19.93
N LEU A 725 -37.89 -11.09 21.03
CA LEU A 725 -38.17 -11.68 22.32
C LEU A 725 -39.62 -12.18 22.37
N LYS A 726 -39.81 -13.34 22.95
CA LYS A 726 -41.14 -13.92 23.11
C LYS A 726 -42.09 -13.04 23.91
N SER A 727 -41.57 -12.20 24.84
CA SER A 727 -42.37 -11.24 25.61
C SER A 727 -43.04 -10.22 24.67
N PHE A 728 -42.27 -9.66 23.74
CA PHE A 728 -42.79 -8.76 22.71
C PHE A 728 -43.78 -9.47 21.76
N LEU A 729 -43.41 -10.65 21.27
CA LEU A 729 -44.20 -11.42 20.31
C LEU A 729 -45.55 -11.80 20.88
N ALA A 730 -45.65 -12.09 22.19
CA ALA A 730 -46.91 -12.48 22.86
C ALA A 730 -47.91 -11.30 23.02
N GLU A 731 -47.40 -10.05 22.97
CA GLU A 731 -48.24 -8.84 23.07
C GLU A 731 -48.87 -8.44 21.72
N LEU A 732 -48.36 -8.99 20.60
CA LEU A 732 -48.89 -8.68 19.27
C LEU A 732 -50.31 -9.25 19.07
N ASP A 733 -51.15 -8.61 18.28
CA ASP A 733 -52.46 -9.14 17.88
C ASP A 733 -52.30 -10.33 16.92
N GLU A 734 -53.27 -11.27 16.94
CA GLU A 734 -53.32 -12.37 15.99
C GLU A 734 -53.47 -11.84 14.55
N GLY A 735 -52.77 -12.46 13.63
CA GLY A 735 -52.82 -12.09 12.22
C GLY A 735 -51.45 -12.04 11.57
N THR A 736 -51.37 -11.35 10.45
CA THR A 736 -50.10 -11.12 9.74
C THR A 736 -49.70 -9.70 9.85
N LEU A 737 -48.44 -9.46 10.29
CA LEU A 737 -47.80 -8.14 10.29
C LEU A 737 -46.43 -8.19 9.60
N TYR A 738 -45.88 -7.03 9.32
CA TYR A 738 -44.55 -6.88 8.71
C TYR A 738 -43.68 -6.04 9.61
N LEU A 739 -42.51 -6.57 9.97
CA LEU A 739 -41.49 -5.82 10.71
C LEU A 739 -40.41 -5.36 9.72
N ASP A 740 -40.16 -4.09 9.69
CA ASP A 740 -39.14 -3.45 8.88
C ASP A 740 -37.79 -3.51 9.58
N PHE A 741 -36.79 -4.08 8.92
CA PHE A 741 -35.42 -4.06 9.38
C PHE A 741 -34.72 -2.86 8.74
N GLY A 742 -34.61 -1.76 9.50
CA GLY A 742 -34.05 -0.51 9.00
C GLY A 742 -32.54 -0.58 8.84
N PHE A 743 -32.07 -0.02 7.75
CA PHE A 743 -30.65 0.20 7.47
C PHE A 743 -30.44 1.64 7.03
N ASN A 744 -29.18 2.14 7.11
CA ASN A 744 -28.84 3.50 6.74
C ASN A 744 -28.98 3.80 5.23
N ALA A 745 -29.01 2.76 4.38
CA ALA A 745 -29.19 2.89 2.93
C ALA A 745 -29.76 1.59 2.32
N GLY A 746 -30.24 1.66 1.06
CA GLY A 746 -30.82 0.54 0.33
C GLY A 746 -32.31 0.29 0.61
N GLU A 747 -32.85 -0.78 0.02
CA GLU A 747 -34.23 -1.22 0.30
C GLU A 747 -34.33 -1.79 1.71
N ILE A 748 -35.47 -1.55 2.37
CA ILE A 748 -35.70 -2.00 3.75
C ILE A 748 -36.25 -3.44 3.67
N PRO A 749 -35.52 -4.46 4.13
CA PRO A 749 -36.00 -5.81 4.17
C PRO A 749 -37.10 -5.99 5.23
N GLN A 750 -38.11 -6.77 4.93
CA GLN A 750 -39.28 -6.99 5.78
C GLN A 750 -39.39 -8.44 6.23
N LEU A 751 -39.57 -8.64 7.54
CA LEU A 751 -40.01 -9.93 8.09
C LEU A 751 -41.53 -10.01 8.07
N LYS A 752 -42.08 -10.94 7.32
CA LYS A 752 -43.50 -11.30 7.42
C LYS A 752 -43.71 -12.18 8.64
N LEU A 753 -44.35 -11.64 9.68
CA LEU A 753 -44.64 -12.36 10.91
C LEU A 753 -46.13 -12.77 10.96
N VAL A 754 -46.38 -14.04 11.16
CA VAL A 754 -47.76 -14.58 11.35
C VAL A 754 -47.89 -14.93 12.84
N VAL A 755 -48.85 -14.29 13.51
CA VAL A 755 -49.16 -14.53 14.92
C VAL A 755 -50.43 -15.39 14.98
N LEU A 756 -50.34 -16.54 15.61
CA LEU A 756 -51.42 -17.51 15.80
C LEU A 756 -51.71 -17.66 17.30
N ASP A 757 -52.91 -18.17 17.64
CA ASP A 757 -53.21 -18.69 18.98
C ASP A 757 -53.89 -20.05 18.84
N THR A 758 -53.16 -21.10 19.15
CA THR A 758 -53.71 -22.48 19.15
C THR A 758 -54.20 -22.90 20.51
N THR A 759 -54.31 -21.96 21.47
CA THR A 759 -54.81 -22.24 22.82
C THR A 759 -56.25 -22.72 22.76
N GLY A 760 -56.51 -24.00 22.96
CA GLY A 760 -57.89 -24.61 22.94
C GLY A 760 -58.28 -25.33 21.63
N SER A 761 -57.35 -25.45 20.64
CA SER A 761 -57.54 -26.41 19.57
C SER A 761 -57.36 -27.83 20.13
N GLU A 762 -58.47 -28.59 20.24
CA GLU A 762 -58.37 -30.01 20.61
C GLU A 762 -57.56 -30.70 19.48
N ASP A 763 -56.53 -31.44 19.88
CA ASP A 763 -55.80 -32.36 19.02
C ASP A 763 -56.82 -33.36 18.47
N PRO A 764 -56.96 -33.61 17.16
CA PRO A 764 -57.74 -34.70 16.64
C PRO A 764 -57.12 -35.99 17.21
N ASP A 765 -58.02 -36.74 17.93
CA ASP A 765 -57.74 -38.05 18.51
C ASP A 765 -56.88 -38.92 17.58
N PRO A 766 -55.78 -39.49 18.00
CA PRO A 766 -54.96 -40.32 17.14
C PRO A 766 -55.75 -41.54 16.70
N ASP A 767 -55.91 -41.76 15.39
CA ASP A 767 -56.42 -42.90 14.75
C ASP A 767 -55.90 -44.20 15.39
N PRO A 768 -56.71 -45.20 15.68
CA PRO A 768 -56.25 -46.43 16.30
C PRO A 768 -55.24 -47.15 15.36
N ASP A 769 -54.15 -47.57 15.98
CA ASP A 769 -53.05 -48.34 15.40
C ASP A 769 -53.58 -49.45 14.44
N PRO A 770 -53.11 -49.58 13.20
CA PRO A 770 -53.31 -50.78 12.41
C PRO A 770 -52.48 -51.94 12.97
N ASP A 771 -53.12 -53.09 13.06
CA ASP A 771 -52.57 -54.36 13.48
C ASP A 771 -51.23 -54.69 12.89
N PRO A 772 -50.33 -55.33 13.65
CA PRO A 772 -48.93 -55.60 13.17
C PRO A 772 -48.99 -56.75 12.09
N ASP A 773 -48.38 -56.43 10.96
CA ASP A 773 -48.12 -57.41 9.91
C ASP A 773 -47.10 -58.46 10.44
N PRO A 774 -47.24 -59.69 9.99
CA PRO A 774 -46.39 -60.81 10.44
C PRO A 774 -44.96 -60.71 9.87
N ASP A 775 -44.04 -61.10 10.72
CA ASP A 775 -42.56 -61.20 10.46
C ASP A 775 -42.21 -61.83 9.12
N PRO A 776 -41.27 -61.24 8.34
CA PRO A 776 -40.62 -61.93 7.23
C PRO A 776 -39.48 -62.84 7.72
N ASP A 777 -39.41 -64.03 7.12
CA ASP A 777 -38.45 -65.10 7.28
C ASP A 777 -37.00 -64.59 7.14
N PRO A 778 -36.02 -65.20 7.83
CA PRO A 778 -34.61 -64.81 7.79
C PRO A 778 -33.91 -65.20 6.48
N ASP A 779 -33.19 -64.27 5.91
CA ASP A 779 -32.32 -64.42 4.76
C ASP A 779 -31.13 -65.35 5.06
N PRO A 780 -30.69 -66.18 4.08
CA PRO A 780 -29.52 -67.08 4.24
C PRO A 780 -28.21 -66.32 4.15
N ASP A 781 -27.24 -66.86 4.90
CA ASP A 781 -25.81 -66.47 4.99
C ASP A 781 -25.13 -66.29 3.62
N PRO A 782 -24.22 -65.35 3.42
CA PRO A 782 -23.36 -65.29 2.26
C PRO A 782 -22.15 -66.18 2.43
N ASP A 783 -21.86 -66.96 1.39
CA ASP A 783 -20.70 -67.84 1.17
C ASP A 783 -19.38 -67.05 1.10
N PRO A 784 -18.25 -67.64 1.45
CA PRO A 784 -16.97 -66.98 1.56
C PRO A 784 -16.26 -66.80 0.21
N ASP A 785 -15.55 -65.70 0.09
CA ASP A 785 -14.64 -65.29 -0.98
C ASP A 785 -13.51 -66.31 -1.21
N PRO A 786 -13.12 -66.61 -2.45
CA PRO A 786 -11.83 -67.19 -2.75
C PRO A 786 -10.92 -66.21 -3.54
N ASP A 787 -9.66 -66.07 -3.03
CA ASP A 787 -8.40 -65.64 -3.63
C ASP A 787 -8.24 -64.16 -4.07
#